data_93772a284c70cf2337215858ba982086
#
_entry.id   93772a284c70cf2337215858ba982086
#
_cell.length_a   1.000
_cell.length_b   1.000
_cell.length_c   1.000
_cell.angle_alpha   90.00
_cell.angle_beta   90.00
_cell.angle_gamma   90.00
#
_symmetry.space_group_name_H-M   'P 1'
#
loop_
_entity.id
_entity.type
_entity.pdbx_description
1 polymer ?
#
loop_
_entity_poly.entity_id
_entity_poly.type
_entity_poly.pdbx_seq_one_letter_code
_entity_poly.pdbx_strand_id
1 'polypeptide(L)'
;MAEFEIRPQEAATLHDLAARVGTPFYVYDAALVRARYRALTEALPGTQFFYSLKANPNLSLVGLLVAEGAGAEVSSRLELETAVAAGAPAGRILMVGPGKAEEDLARAVSLGIKAIVVESLAELDQIDRIAGRAGCRQPVALRINPSFTVSGARLNMSGRPTQFGIDESDLEAALRRVAACAHLRLVGLHVYMGTRILAHETIVENTRGILDLAARMTEALPEPLEFVDIGGGYGVPYYEDESPLDLAALGAAMRPLMSGFCDLHPETRIAVELGRYMVAEAGRFVTAVRQVKTSKGAQFAVCDGGSNLHSAAAGQGFMRRNFPVSLVPDPAGPAKPDDISPWSLTGPLCTPMDVIAKDVPLAAPAPGDLICIHQSGAYGATASPVNFLGFGAPAEIMIDGETATLVRERAELQAFLDEQIPRQIPCQIRVQAETPAALQPALPAPFDHPVLARVEALRPLFETTGAKLADDPEAWRDLWADPMARALTMIGVPEAYNGFPLSESGLGITHCPHDLHVAIVERLARFDAGSILALQGPSLAGGALDAVGTPEQKERFFAAYRHGPQGTFFAVTEPEVGSDASAGTTVLHPTGTDYVLRGSKMLIGNVARAQIGIVFATFAETGRRALVLIEPEKLRAHLEITRLPTSGMSGADLCRLELRDVPVAEADLVAAQSERPTLRDGFMAINGVFERYRPVVAALALGNARGMLERLERHGLASAFGDAYRSHAALIAALAEVCASAMRGQPKSHRISEIKYQAVAFSDALVARIAREAPAAMLTDPLLRRKMRDAKGFEYMEGTSNIHVLNAFRAYVAEVPA
;
A
#
# COMPACT_ATOMS: atom_id res chain seq x y z
N MET A 1 -18.97 -19.81 -21.73
CA MET A 1 -19.45 -18.52 -22.34
C MET A 1 -20.96 -18.50 -22.56
N ALA A 2 -21.62 -19.60 -22.88
CA ALA A 2 -23.10 -19.62 -23.06
C ALA A 2 -23.92 -19.24 -21.79
N GLU A 3 -23.35 -19.38 -20.61
CA GLU A 3 -23.99 -19.12 -19.31
C GLU A 3 -24.19 -17.63 -18.99
N PHE A 4 -23.43 -16.73 -19.63
CA PHE A 4 -23.48 -15.28 -19.42
C PHE A 4 -24.01 -14.51 -20.65
N GLU A 5 -24.72 -15.19 -21.54
CA GLU A 5 -25.36 -14.56 -22.70
C GLU A 5 -26.58 -13.74 -22.23
N ILE A 6 -26.63 -12.47 -22.63
CA ILE A 6 -27.76 -11.59 -22.30
C ILE A 6 -28.90 -11.85 -23.26
N ARG A 7 -30.03 -12.31 -22.74
CA ARG A 7 -31.24 -12.58 -23.51
C ARG A 7 -31.85 -11.28 -24.04
N PRO A 8 -32.55 -11.29 -25.21
CA PRO A 8 -33.13 -10.09 -25.80
C PRO A 8 -34.03 -9.26 -24.84
N GLN A 9 -34.89 -9.94 -24.06
CA GLN A 9 -35.74 -9.27 -23.08
C GLN A 9 -34.95 -8.60 -21.96
N GLU A 10 -33.89 -9.24 -21.50
CA GLU A 10 -32.98 -8.69 -20.51
C GLU A 10 -32.20 -7.50 -21.05
N ALA A 11 -31.73 -7.58 -22.30
CA ALA A 11 -31.10 -6.47 -22.99
C ALA A 11 -32.01 -5.24 -23.07
N ALA A 12 -33.27 -5.44 -23.45
CA ALA A 12 -34.27 -4.38 -23.49
C ALA A 12 -34.47 -3.72 -22.12
N THR A 13 -34.53 -4.53 -21.06
CA THR A 13 -34.64 -4.03 -19.68
C THR A 13 -33.42 -3.19 -19.29
N LEU A 14 -32.18 -3.65 -19.58
CA LEU A 14 -30.97 -2.91 -19.25
C LEU A 14 -30.87 -1.58 -20.01
N HIS A 15 -31.30 -1.53 -21.28
CA HIS A 15 -31.35 -0.30 -22.05
C HIS A 15 -32.43 0.67 -21.50
N ASP A 16 -33.62 0.19 -21.12
CA ASP A 16 -34.67 1.00 -20.48
C ASP A 16 -34.17 1.58 -19.14
N LEU A 17 -33.51 0.78 -18.30
CA LEU A 17 -32.93 1.26 -17.05
C LEU A 17 -31.82 2.29 -17.30
N ALA A 18 -30.93 2.06 -18.28
CA ALA A 18 -29.89 3.02 -18.64
C ALA A 18 -30.49 4.37 -19.09
N ALA A 19 -31.61 4.34 -19.82
CA ALA A 19 -32.30 5.56 -20.24
C ALA A 19 -32.97 6.33 -19.08
N ARG A 20 -33.47 5.63 -18.06
CA ARG A 20 -34.17 6.23 -16.89
C ARG A 20 -33.23 6.74 -15.81
N VAL A 21 -32.22 5.94 -15.43
CA VAL A 21 -31.34 6.25 -14.27
C VAL A 21 -29.94 6.68 -14.68
N GLY A 22 -29.62 6.61 -15.99
CA GLY A 22 -28.25 6.83 -16.50
C GLY A 22 -27.30 5.70 -16.15
N THR A 23 -26.14 5.70 -16.80
CA THR A 23 -25.03 4.77 -16.51
C THR A 23 -23.93 5.49 -15.72
N PRO A 24 -23.05 4.75 -15.01
CA PRO A 24 -23.12 3.32 -14.68
C PRO A 24 -24.11 3.02 -13.54
N PHE A 25 -24.60 1.79 -13.43
CA PHE A 25 -25.49 1.36 -12.34
C PHE A 25 -25.28 -0.12 -11.99
N TYR A 26 -25.72 -0.50 -10.79
CA TYR A 26 -25.89 -1.90 -10.42
C TYR A 26 -27.34 -2.35 -10.55
N VAL A 27 -27.55 -3.60 -10.95
CA VAL A 27 -28.87 -4.24 -10.94
C VAL A 27 -28.80 -5.58 -10.22
N TYR A 28 -29.77 -5.85 -9.34
CA TYR A 28 -29.86 -7.06 -8.54
C TYR A 28 -31.16 -7.81 -8.84
N ASP A 29 -31.04 -9.13 -9.06
CA ASP A 29 -32.18 -10.04 -9.26
C ASP A 29 -32.64 -10.62 -7.92
N ALA A 30 -33.77 -10.12 -7.43
CA ALA A 30 -34.35 -10.55 -6.15
C ALA A 30 -34.75 -12.05 -6.14
N ALA A 31 -35.23 -12.57 -7.28
CA ALA A 31 -35.63 -13.98 -7.38
C ALA A 31 -34.42 -14.91 -7.23
N LEU A 32 -33.28 -14.53 -7.84
CA LEU A 32 -32.05 -15.29 -7.71
C LEU A 32 -31.48 -15.25 -6.29
N VAL A 33 -31.54 -14.09 -5.61
CA VAL A 33 -31.14 -13.98 -4.18
C VAL A 33 -31.97 -14.95 -3.32
N ARG A 34 -33.31 -14.94 -3.50
CA ARG A 34 -34.20 -15.89 -2.77
C ARG A 34 -33.87 -17.34 -3.09
N ALA A 35 -33.67 -17.66 -4.36
CA ALA A 35 -33.35 -19.01 -4.80
C ALA A 35 -32.05 -19.53 -4.16
N ARG A 36 -31.01 -18.68 -4.09
CA ARG A 36 -29.73 -19.02 -3.45
C ARG A 36 -29.89 -19.28 -1.95
N TYR A 37 -30.64 -18.45 -1.23
CA TYR A 37 -30.91 -18.65 0.18
C TYR A 37 -31.70 -19.93 0.46
N ARG A 38 -32.77 -20.20 -0.34
CA ARG A 38 -33.59 -21.41 -0.21
C ARG A 38 -32.80 -22.68 -0.51
N ALA A 39 -31.95 -22.66 -1.54
CA ALA A 39 -31.08 -23.80 -1.87
C ALA A 39 -30.12 -24.13 -0.73
N LEU A 40 -29.59 -23.12 -0.01
CA LEU A 40 -28.77 -23.33 1.20
C LEU A 40 -29.58 -23.97 2.33
N THR A 41 -30.78 -23.49 2.58
CA THR A 41 -31.64 -24.04 3.67
C THR A 41 -32.12 -25.46 3.38
N GLU A 42 -32.32 -25.81 2.13
CA GLU A 42 -32.63 -27.16 1.65
C GLU A 42 -31.44 -28.11 1.76
N ALA A 43 -30.25 -27.62 1.38
CA ALA A 43 -29.00 -28.39 1.43
C ALA A 43 -28.57 -28.70 2.88
N LEU A 44 -28.73 -27.74 3.78
CA LEU A 44 -28.26 -27.80 5.16
C LEU A 44 -29.43 -27.45 6.11
N PRO A 45 -30.42 -28.33 6.26
CA PRO A 45 -31.60 -28.09 7.13
C PRO A 45 -31.20 -27.96 8.60
N GLY A 46 -31.86 -27.07 9.32
CA GLY A 46 -31.59 -26.79 10.73
C GLY A 46 -30.43 -25.84 11.00
N THR A 47 -29.70 -25.44 9.97
CA THR A 47 -28.61 -24.43 10.06
C THR A 47 -29.17 -23.02 10.18
N GLN A 48 -28.54 -22.20 11.03
CA GLN A 48 -28.81 -20.76 11.11
C GLN A 48 -27.90 -20.01 10.13
N PHE A 49 -28.46 -19.49 9.07
CA PHE A 49 -27.71 -18.68 8.12
C PHE A 49 -27.76 -17.21 8.50
N PHE A 50 -26.59 -16.57 8.51
CA PHE A 50 -26.41 -15.14 8.69
C PHE A 50 -25.90 -14.54 7.38
N TYR A 51 -26.54 -13.46 6.92
CA TYR A 51 -26.04 -12.71 5.79
C TYR A 51 -24.92 -11.76 6.25
N SER A 52 -23.75 -11.87 5.66
CA SER A 52 -22.62 -10.97 5.92
C SER A 52 -22.78 -9.67 5.14
N LEU A 53 -23.20 -8.59 5.83
CA LEU A 53 -23.51 -7.30 5.20
C LEU A 53 -22.32 -6.68 4.46
N LYS A 54 -21.10 -6.97 4.87
CA LYS A 54 -19.86 -6.52 4.17
C LYS A 54 -19.83 -6.90 2.69
N ALA A 55 -20.54 -7.93 2.28
CA ALA A 55 -20.63 -8.30 0.88
C ALA A 55 -21.44 -7.28 0.06
N ASN A 56 -22.59 -6.88 0.58
CA ASN A 56 -23.42 -5.80 0.02
C ASN A 56 -24.42 -5.31 1.08
N PRO A 57 -24.19 -4.16 1.72
CA PRO A 57 -25.05 -3.61 2.75
C PRO A 57 -26.26 -2.82 2.21
N ASN A 58 -26.65 -3.02 0.95
CA ASN A 58 -27.85 -2.38 0.41
C ASN A 58 -29.08 -2.77 1.22
N LEU A 59 -29.79 -1.79 1.76
CA LEU A 59 -30.92 -1.96 2.67
C LEU A 59 -31.98 -2.93 2.12
N SER A 60 -32.29 -2.84 0.83
CA SER A 60 -33.29 -3.69 0.18
C SER A 60 -32.85 -5.14 0.03
N LEU A 61 -31.55 -5.37 -0.26
CA LEU A 61 -30.99 -6.74 -0.28
C LEU A 61 -30.97 -7.35 1.12
N VAL A 62 -30.57 -6.57 2.14
CA VAL A 62 -30.61 -7.03 3.53
C VAL A 62 -32.04 -7.35 3.95
N GLY A 63 -33.00 -6.46 3.67
CA GLY A 63 -34.40 -6.67 3.99
C GLY A 63 -34.99 -7.90 3.29
N LEU A 64 -34.62 -8.15 2.03
CA LEU A 64 -35.02 -9.34 1.28
C LEU A 64 -34.57 -10.63 1.97
N LEU A 65 -33.30 -10.71 2.37
CA LEU A 65 -32.72 -11.89 3.02
C LEU A 65 -33.25 -12.08 4.44
N VAL A 66 -33.47 -10.98 5.19
CA VAL A 66 -34.12 -11.02 6.51
C VAL A 66 -35.56 -11.54 6.38
N ALA A 67 -36.31 -11.12 5.37
CA ALA A 67 -37.67 -11.61 5.12
C ALA A 67 -37.70 -13.11 4.75
N GLU A 68 -36.67 -13.64 4.05
CA GLU A 68 -36.51 -15.09 3.79
C GLU A 68 -36.09 -15.86 5.08
N GLY A 69 -35.68 -15.17 6.15
CA GLY A 69 -35.32 -15.77 7.42
C GLY A 69 -33.83 -15.81 7.71
N ALA A 70 -32.98 -15.11 6.99
CA ALA A 70 -31.55 -14.94 7.33
C ALA A 70 -31.38 -14.08 8.58
N GLY A 71 -30.37 -14.39 9.41
CA GLY A 71 -29.82 -13.45 10.37
C GLY A 71 -28.91 -12.43 9.67
N ALA A 72 -28.37 -11.48 10.42
CA ALA A 72 -27.43 -10.48 9.94
C ALA A 72 -26.09 -10.61 10.67
N GLU A 73 -24.99 -10.72 9.92
CA GLU A 73 -23.63 -10.57 10.44
C GLU A 73 -23.13 -9.16 10.05
N VAL A 74 -22.74 -8.38 11.04
CA VAL A 74 -22.36 -6.97 10.90
C VAL A 74 -20.97 -6.73 11.49
N SER A 75 -20.19 -5.87 10.82
CA SER A 75 -18.80 -5.56 11.19
C SER A 75 -18.55 -4.07 11.46
N SER A 76 -19.59 -3.23 11.40
CA SER A 76 -19.52 -1.79 11.65
C SER A 76 -20.83 -1.24 12.21
N ARG A 77 -20.78 -0.01 12.73
CA ARG A 77 -21.96 0.70 13.21
C ARG A 77 -23.00 0.87 12.10
N LEU A 78 -22.56 1.27 10.90
CA LEU A 78 -23.47 1.45 9.78
C LEU A 78 -24.18 0.15 9.40
N GLU A 79 -23.45 -0.97 9.35
CA GLU A 79 -24.04 -2.27 9.05
C GLU A 79 -25.03 -2.71 10.14
N LEU A 80 -24.73 -2.44 11.42
CA LEU A 80 -25.66 -2.70 12.53
C LEU A 80 -26.97 -1.92 12.36
N GLU A 81 -26.90 -0.63 12.08
CA GLU A 81 -28.10 0.18 11.88
C GLU A 81 -28.83 -0.21 10.57
N THR A 82 -28.10 -0.62 9.53
CA THR A 82 -28.70 -1.16 8.31
C THR A 82 -29.48 -2.45 8.59
N ALA A 83 -28.93 -3.38 9.39
CA ALA A 83 -29.62 -4.60 9.76
C ALA A 83 -30.90 -4.30 10.55
N VAL A 84 -30.85 -3.34 11.50
CA VAL A 84 -32.00 -2.89 12.28
C VAL A 84 -33.05 -2.24 11.36
N ALA A 85 -32.63 -1.34 10.46
CA ALA A 85 -33.53 -0.69 9.52
C ALA A 85 -34.17 -1.67 8.53
N ALA A 86 -33.47 -2.74 8.17
CA ALA A 86 -33.96 -3.86 7.35
C ALA A 86 -34.94 -4.79 8.09
N GLY A 87 -35.20 -4.55 9.37
CA GLY A 87 -36.14 -5.35 10.19
C GLY A 87 -35.52 -6.63 10.76
N ALA A 88 -34.20 -6.76 10.81
CA ALA A 88 -33.55 -7.92 11.44
C ALA A 88 -33.87 -7.95 12.96
N PRO A 89 -34.43 -9.05 13.50
CA PRO A 89 -34.63 -9.17 14.94
C PRO A 89 -33.28 -9.13 15.67
N ALA A 90 -33.19 -8.39 16.78
CA ALA A 90 -31.94 -8.28 17.55
C ALA A 90 -31.33 -9.65 17.91
N GLY A 91 -32.15 -10.61 18.30
CA GLY A 91 -31.74 -12.01 18.59
C GLY A 91 -31.24 -12.79 17.36
N ARG A 92 -31.17 -12.16 16.18
CA ARG A 92 -30.62 -12.71 14.92
C ARG A 92 -29.53 -11.82 14.33
N ILE A 93 -28.90 -10.98 15.14
CA ILE A 93 -27.76 -10.14 14.72
C ILE A 93 -26.50 -10.62 15.44
N LEU A 94 -25.44 -10.89 14.71
CA LEU A 94 -24.09 -11.14 15.21
C LEU A 94 -23.21 -9.95 14.86
N MET A 95 -22.42 -9.44 15.81
CA MET A 95 -21.46 -8.40 15.57
C MET A 95 -20.04 -8.96 15.62
N VAL A 96 -19.34 -8.92 14.50
CA VAL A 96 -17.98 -9.44 14.32
C VAL A 96 -16.99 -8.30 14.03
N GLY A 97 -15.70 -8.62 13.92
CA GLY A 97 -14.65 -7.69 13.49
C GLY A 97 -13.69 -7.30 14.63
N PRO A 98 -12.40 -7.08 14.34
CA PRO A 98 -11.36 -6.88 15.35
C PRO A 98 -11.26 -5.42 15.86
N GLY A 99 -12.00 -4.49 15.25
CA GLY A 99 -11.89 -3.05 15.53
C GLY A 99 -13.19 -2.39 15.99
N LYS A 100 -13.95 -3.04 16.89
CA LYS A 100 -15.20 -2.49 17.40
C LYS A 100 -14.93 -1.33 18.36
N ALA A 101 -15.47 -0.14 18.06
CA ALA A 101 -15.37 1.02 18.93
C ALA A 101 -16.29 0.88 20.17
N GLU A 102 -15.97 1.60 21.27
CA GLU A 102 -16.79 1.55 22.50
C GLU A 102 -18.25 1.94 22.22
N GLU A 103 -18.49 2.89 21.32
CA GLU A 103 -19.84 3.33 20.93
C GLU A 103 -20.60 2.25 20.16
N ASP A 104 -19.91 1.48 19.32
CA ASP A 104 -20.49 0.38 18.55
C ASP A 104 -20.89 -0.77 19.48
N LEU A 105 -20.00 -1.11 20.42
CA LEU A 105 -20.27 -2.12 21.46
C LEU A 105 -21.45 -1.68 22.37
N ALA A 106 -21.46 -0.42 22.79
CA ALA A 106 -22.56 0.11 23.62
C ALA A 106 -23.91 0.04 22.89
N ARG A 107 -23.91 0.31 21.60
CA ARG A 107 -25.14 0.20 20.79
C ARG A 107 -25.58 -1.25 20.62
N ALA A 108 -24.65 -2.16 20.32
CA ALA A 108 -24.94 -3.59 20.24
C ALA A 108 -25.53 -4.14 21.55
N VAL A 109 -24.93 -3.76 22.68
CA VAL A 109 -25.43 -4.09 24.02
C VAL A 109 -26.82 -3.49 24.24
N SER A 110 -27.06 -2.23 23.88
CA SER A 110 -28.38 -1.58 24.07
C SER A 110 -29.50 -2.23 23.24
N LEU A 111 -29.16 -2.81 22.11
CA LEU A 111 -30.10 -3.53 21.25
C LEU A 111 -30.37 -4.96 21.72
N GLY A 112 -29.53 -5.53 22.60
CA GLY A 112 -29.61 -6.92 23.03
C GLY A 112 -29.46 -7.89 21.86
N ILE A 113 -28.44 -7.72 21.03
CA ILE A 113 -28.20 -8.59 19.88
C ILE A 113 -27.87 -10.02 20.30
N LYS A 114 -27.97 -10.99 19.36
CA LYS A 114 -27.73 -12.41 19.61
C LYS A 114 -26.38 -12.66 20.29
N ALA A 115 -25.31 -12.11 19.76
CA ALA A 115 -24.00 -12.12 20.39
C ALA A 115 -23.05 -11.09 19.78
N ILE A 116 -22.09 -10.63 20.60
CA ILE A 116 -20.87 -9.96 20.13
C ILE A 116 -19.78 -11.03 20.02
N VAL A 117 -19.20 -11.16 18.84
CA VAL A 117 -18.11 -12.10 18.56
C VAL A 117 -16.79 -11.44 18.96
N VAL A 118 -16.18 -11.95 20.01
CA VAL A 118 -15.01 -11.36 20.67
C VAL A 118 -13.72 -11.87 20.04
N GLU A 119 -12.81 -10.97 19.77
CA GLU A 119 -11.56 -11.25 19.05
C GLU A 119 -10.30 -11.08 19.93
N SER A 120 -10.45 -10.61 21.18
CA SER A 120 -9.33 -10.47 22.12
C SER A 120 -9.77 -10.48 23.57
N LEU A 121 -8.84 -10.80 24.48
CA LEU A 121 -9.12 -10.76 25.94
C LEU A 121 -9.45 -9.35 26.43
N ALA A 122 -8.80 -8.33 25.87
CA ALA A 122 -9.06 -6.93 26.20
C ALA A 122 -10.49 -6.50 25.82
N GLU A 123 -11.02 -7.04 24.72
CA GLU A 123 -12.40 -6.78 24.29
C GLU A 123 -13.43 -7.37 25.26
N LEU A 124 -13.17 -8.54 25.86
CA LEU A 124 -14.02 -9.09 26.93
C LEU A 124 -14.19 -8.08 28.08
N ASP A 125 -13.09 -7.48 28.54
CA ASP A 125 -13.13 -6.50 29.63
C ASP A 125 -13.90 -5.24 29.26
N GLN A 126 -13.77 -4.83 28.01
CA GLN A 126 -14.47 -3.67 27.49
C GLN A 126 -15.99 -3.91 27.44
N ILE A 127 -16.42 -5.07 26.92
CA ILE A 127 -17.84 -5.43 26.82
C ILE A 127 -18.44 -5.63 28.21
N ASP A 128 -17.73 -6.28 29.17
CA ASP A 128 -18.19 -6.46 30.52
C ASP A 128 -18.49 -5.13 31.23
N ARG A 129 -17.56 -4.13 31.06
CA ARG A 129 -17.77 -2.76 31.59
C ARG A 129 -18.99 -2.08 30.97
N ILE A 130 -19.18 -2.22 29.66
CA ILE A 130 -20.31 -1.61 28.94
C ILE A 130 -21.62 -2.25 29.37
N ALA A 131 -21.67 -3.59 29.41
CA ALA A 131 -22.85 -4.35 29.83
C ALA A 131 -23.21 -4.06 31.31
N GLY A 132 -22.20 -3.92 32.17
CA GLY A 132 -22.37 -3.52 33.56
C GLY A 132 -23.00 -2.12 33.71
N ARG A 133 -22.56 -1.15 32.92
CA ARG A 133 -23.17 0.20 32.85
C ARG A 133 -24.63 0.15 32.37
N ALA A 134 -24.94 -0.77 31.46
CA ALA A 134 -26.28 -0.98 30.90
C ALA A 134 -27.18 -1.83 31.81
N GLY A 135 -26.65 -2.42 32.90
CA GLY A 135 -27.40 -3.28 33.85
C GLY A 135 -27.85 -4.59 33.22
N CYS A 136 -27.16 -5.15 32.25
CA CYS A 136 -27.51 -6.38 31.54
C CYS A 136 -26.37 -7.40 31.54
N ARG A 137 -26.68 -8.66 31.14
CA ARG A 137 -25.69 -9.68 30.78
C ARG A 137 -25.68 -9.84 29.28
N GLN A 138 -24.59 -9.39 28.63
CA GLN A 138 -24.45 -9.45 27.18
C GLN A 138 -24.01 -10.85 26.74
N PRO A 139 -24.73 -11.51 25.79
CA PRO A 139 -24.25 -12.72 25.15
C PRO A 139 -23.02 -12.43 24.31
N VAL A 140 -21.98 -13.28 24.43
CA VAL A 140 -20.75 -13.20 23.64
C VAL A 140 -20.41 -14.55 23.04
N ALA A 141 -19.76 -14.56 21.87
CA ALA A 141 -19.13 -15.73 21.29
C ALA A 141 -17.60 -15.47 21.16
N LEU A 142 -16.79 -16.50 21.38
CA LEU A 142 -15.35 -16.37 21.17
C LEU A 142 -15.01 -16.71 19.73
N ARG A 143 -14.33 -15.79 19.04
CA ARG A 143 -13.69 -16.10 17.76
C ARG A 143 -12.33 -16.69 18.03
N ILE A 144 -12.12 -17.91 17.56
CA ILE A 144 -10.87 -18.63 17.74
C ILE A 144 -10.11 -18.70 16.42
N ASN A 145 -8.81 -18.38 16.47
CA ASN A 145 -7.84 -18.68 15.44
C ASN A 145 -7.28 -20.08 15.73
N PRO A 146 -7.71 -21.13 15.00
CA PRO A 146 -7.37 -22.50 15.34
C PRO A 146 -5.92 -22.83 14.97
N SER A 147 -5.38 -23.86 15.59
CA SER A 147 -4.03 -24.37 15.34
C SER A 147 -3.91 -25.20 14.05
N PHE A 148 -5.04 -25.64 13.49
CA PHE A 148 -5.05 -26.37 12.22
C PHE A 148 -5.21 -25.44 11.02
N THR A 149 -4.59 -25.83 9.90
CA THR A 149 -4.74 -25.16 8.61
C THR A 149 -5.28 -26.14 7.59
N VAL A 150 -6.15 -25.68 6.71
CA VAL A 150 -6.67 -26.51 5.62
C VAL A 150 -6.19 -25.94 4.28
N SER A 151 -5.76 -26.84 3.40
CA SER A 151 -5.35 -26.50 2.02
C SER A 151 -6.58 -26.28 1.13
N GLY A 152 -6.52 -25.30 0.20
CA GLY A 152 -7.57 -25.10 -0.83
C GLY A 152 -8.36 -23.80 -0.75
N ALA A 153 -8.23 -22.98 0.30
CA ALA A 153 -8.77 -21.61 0.29
C ALA A 153 -7.81 -20.66 -0.43
N ARG A 154 -8.31 -19.82 -1.33
CA ARG A 154 -7.47 -18.81 -2.01
C ARG A 154 -6.93 -17.74 -1.07
N LEU A 155 -7.64 -17.45 0.01
CA LEU A 155 -7.22 -16.57 1.10
C LEU A 155 -7.51 -17.29 2.42
N ASN A 156 -6.47 -17.78 3.09
CA ASN A 156 -6.56 -18.33 4.43
C ASN A 156 -6.63 -17.18 5.45
N MET A 157 -7.67 -17.20 6.30
CA MET A 157 -7.92 -16.17 7.30
C MET A 157 -7.71 -16.66 8.75
N SER A 158 -7.35 -17.92 8.95
CA SER A 158 -7.06 -18.53 10.24
C SER A 158 -5.98 -19.60 10.12
N GLY A 159 -5.49 -20.11 11.25
CA GLY A 159 -4.39 -21.09 11.30
C GLY A 159 -3.02 -20.50 10.98
N ARG A 160 -2.91 -19.16 10.96
CA ARG A 160 -1.68 -18.37 10.75
C ARG A 160 -1.77 -17.12 11.62
N PRO A 161 -0.65 -16.42 11.85
CA PRO A 161 -0.68 -15.10 12.47
C PRO A 161 -1.61 -14.15 11.71
N THR A 162 -2.61 -13.61 12.43
CA THR A 162 -3.64 -12.75 11.85
C THR A 162 -4.19 -11.80 12.92
N GLN A 163 -4.74 -10.66 12.49
CA GLN A 163 -5.45 -9.75 13.39
C GLN A 163 -6.81 -10.29 13.87
N PHE A 164 -7.20 -11.49 13.44
CA PHE A 164 -8.52 -12.05 13.72
C PHE A 164 -8.47 -13.15 14.76
N GLY A 165 -9.33 -13.01 15.77
CA GLY A 165 -9.61 -14.06 16.76
C GLY A 165 -8.54 -14.20 17.85
N ILE A 166 -8.86 -14.99 18.84
CA ILE A 166 -8.00 -15.41 19.95
C ILE A 166 -7.34 -16.72 19.52
N ASP A 167 -6.03 -16.85 19.68
CA ASP A 167 -5.33 -18.09 19.33
C ASP A 167 -5.82 -19.29 20.16
N GLU A 168 -5.93 -20.46 19.55
CA GLU A 168 -6.39 -21.69 20.25
C GLU A 168 -5.55 -21.99 21.49
N SER A 169 -4.25 -21.64 21.49
CA SER A 169 -3.36 -21.76 22.66
C SER A 169 -3.83 -20.93 23.86
N ASP A 170 -4.55 -19.83 23.62
CA ASP A 170 -5.05 -18.93 24.64
C ASP A 170 -6.52 -19.21 25.04
N LEU A 171 -7.13 -20.26 24.46
CA LEU A 171 -8.54 -20.61 24.70
C LEU A 171 -8.84 -20.76 26.17
N GLU A 172 -8.02 -21.49 26.94
CA GLU A 172 -8.24 -21.65 28.38
C GLU A 172 -8.19 -20.32 29.14
N ALA A 173 -7.30 -19.42 28.76
CA ALA A 173 -7.21 -18.08 29.33
C ALA A 173 -8.48 -17.28 29.01
N ALA A 174 -8.99 -17.36 27.77
CA ALA A 174 -10.25 -16.73 27.37
C ALA A 174 -11.45 -17.27 28.14
N LEU A 175 -11.57 -18.58 28.32
CA LEU A 175 -12.65 -19.21 29.09
C LEU A 175 -12.62 -18.77 30.56
N ARG A 176 -11.43 -18.78 31.18
CA ARG A 176 -11.26 -18.25 32.55
C ARG A 176 -11.66 -16.77 32.65
N ARG A 177 -11.29 -15.99 31.63
CA ARG A 177 -11.59 -14.54 31.58
C ARG A 177 -13.08 -14.28 31.46
N VAL A 178 -13.80 -14.96 30.55
CA VAL A 178 -15.25 -14.84 30.40
C VAL A 178 -15.96 -15.27 31.72
N ALA A 179 -15.53 -16.37 32.35
CA ALA A 179 -16.11 -16.83 33.63
C ALA A 179 -15.94 -15.82 34.78
N ALA A 180 -14.89 -14.98 34.71
CA ALA A 180 -14.65 -13.90 35.67
C ALA A 180 -15.46 -12.61 35.37
N CYS A 181 -16.04 -12.47 34.20
CA CYS A 181 -16.84 -11.32 33.78
C CYS A 181 -18.28 -11.47 34.33
N ALA A 182 -18.70 -10.53 35.16
CA ALA A 182 -20.03 -10.62 35.83
C ALA A 182 -21.20 -10.33 34.89
N HIS A 183 -20.93 -9.55 33.81
CA HIS A 183 -21.98 -9.05 32.92
C HIS A 183 -21.90 -9.67 31.51
N LEU A 184 -21.14 -10.78 31.36
CA LEU A 184 -21.09 -11.53 30.13
C LEU A 184 -21.70 -12.93 30.29
N ARG A 185 -22.15 -13.48 29.18
CA ARG A 185 -22.58 -14.88 29.06
C ARG A 185 -22.00 -15.46 27.77
N LEU A 186 -21.17 -16.48 27.90
CA LEU A 186 -20.64 -17.19 26.75
C LEU A 186 -21.74 -18.05 26.13
N VAL A 187 -22.07 -17.77 24.88
CA VAL A 187 -23.15 -18.46 24.16
C VAL A 187 -22.67 -19.16 22.87
N GLY A 188 -21.47 -18.88 22.40
CA GLY A 188 -21.03 -19.46 21.12
C GLY A 188 -19.53 -19.51 20.91
N LEU A 189 -19.18 -20.34 19.97
CA LEU A 189 -17.85 -20.37 19.31
C LEU A 189 -18.00 -19.88 17.87
N HIS A 190 -17.05 -19.11 17.40
CA HIS A 190 -16.95 -18.66 16.00
C HIS A 190 -15.57 -19.00 15.45
N VAL A 191 -15.52 -19.56 14.23
CA VAL A 191 -14.27 -19.79 13.50
C VAL A 191 -14.47 -19.48 12.02
N TYR A 192 -13.57 -18.69 11.43
CA TYR A 192 -13.64 -18.36 10.00
C TYR A 192 -12.32 -18.71 9.30
N MET A 193 -12.31 -19.77 8.47
CA MET A 193 -11.09 -20.34 7.90
C MET A 193 -10.61 -19.62 6.63
N GLY A 194 -11.52 -19.13 5.80
CA GLY A 194 -11.14 -18.51 4.53
C GLY A 194 -12.31 -18.17 3.63
N THR A 195 -12.02 -17.62 2.45
CA THR A 195 -13.04 -17.18 1.48
C THR A 195 -12.78 -17.72 0.09
N ARG A 196 -13.83 -17.72 -0.76
CA ARG A 196 -13.82 -18.21 -2.16
C ARG A 196 -13.49 -19.70 -2.27
N ILE A 197 -14.05 -20.51 -1.40
CA ILE A 197 -13.88 -21.95 -1.41
C ILE A 197 -14.94 -22.54 -2.35
N LEU A 198 -14.48 -23.21 -3.43
CA LEU A 198 -15.33 -23.87 -4.43
C LEU A 198 -15.36 -25.38 -4.26
N ALA A 199 -14.36 -25.96 -3.57
CA ALA A 199 -14.30 -27.40 -3.31
C ALA A 199 -15.09 -27.71 -2.02
N HIS A 200 -16.16 -28.52 -2.13
CA HIS A 200 -17.00 -28.88 -1.00
C HIS A 200 -16.23 -29.68 0.07
N GLU A 201 -15.25 -30.50 -0.34
CA GLU A 201 -14.40 -31.28 0.56
C GLU A 201 -13.63 -30.39 1.53
N THR A 202 -13.12 -29.23 1.06
CA THR A 202 -12.44 -28.25 1.91
C THR A 202 -13.38 -27.68 2.96
N ILE A 203 -14.64 -27.39 2.59
CA ILE A 203 -15.63 -26.87 3.53
C ILE A 203 -15.96 -27.93 4.59
N VAL A 204 -16.11 -29.20 4.18
CA VAL A 204 -16.38 -30.32 5.09
C VAL A 204 -15.23 -30.54 6.06
N GLU A 205 -13.98 -30.49 5.59
CA GLU A 205 -12.80 -30.66 6.42
C GLU A 205 -12.66 -29.50 7.44
N ASN A 206 -12.86 -28.27 7.01
CA ASN A 206 -12.92 -27.10 7.89
C ASN A 206 -13.98 -27.29 8.99
N THR A 207 -15.19 -27.67 8.59
CA THR A 207 -16.29 -27.87 9.52
C THR A 207 -15.99 -28.95 10.55
N ARG A 208 -15.39 -30.07 10.14
CA ARG A 208 -14.98 -31.15 11.04
C ARG A 208 -14.03 -30.62 12.11
N GLY A 209 -12.96 -29.92 11.72
CA GLY A 209 -12.00 -29.36 12.67
C GLY A 209 -12.64 -28.36 13.65
N ILE A 210 -13.59 -27.54 13.15
CA ILE A 210 -14.32 -26.58 13.99
C ILE A 210 -15.24 -27.27 14.97
N LEU A 211 -15.97 -28.31 14.56
CA LEU A 211 -16.85 -29.08 15.45
C LEU A 211 -16.07 -29.90 16.51
N ASP A 212 -14.87 -30.41 16.14
CA ASP A 212 -13.96 -31.05 17.10
C ASP A 212 -13.44 -30.04 18.14
N LEU A 213 -13.12 -28.80 17.72
CA LEU A 213 -12.78 -27.72 18.66
C LEU A 213 -13.95 -27.35 19.56
N ALA A 214 -15.15 -27.24 19.01
CA ALA A 214 -16.36 -26.92 19.74
C ALA A 214 -16.70 -28.01 20.81
N ALA A 215 -16.53 -29.28 20.46
CA ALA A 215 -16.72 -30.39 21.39
C ALA A 215 -15.77 -30.27 22.60
N ARG A 216 -14.45 -30.09 22.35
CA ARG A 216 -13.46 -29.88 23.41
C ARG A 216 -13.76 -28.66 24.28
N MET A 217 -14.22 -27.57 23.65
CA MET A 217 -14.60 -26.37 24.39
C MET A 217 -15.82 -26.60 25.27
N THR A 218 -16.83 -27.29 24.77
CA THR A 218 -18.08 -27.60 25.51
C THR A 218 -17.81 -28.47 26.73
N GLU A 219 -16.88 -29.44 26.65
CA GLU A 219 -16.47 -30.28 27.78
C GLU A 219 -15.87 -29.45 28.95
N ALA A 220 -15.26 -28.30 28.64
CA ALA A 220 -14.65 -27.41 29.62
C ALA A 220 -15.65 -26.38 30.23
N LEU A 221 -16.86 -26.30 29.69
CA LEU A 221 -17.85 -25.29 30.08
C LEU A 221 -18.90 -25.83 31.05
N PRO A 222 -19.37 -25.02 32.03
CA PRO A 222 -20.45 -25.40 32.93
C PRO A 222 -21.84 -25.40 32.25
N GLU A 223 -22.00 -24.63 31.17
CA GLU A 223 -23.23 -24.52 30.39
C GLU A 223 -22.94 -24.83 28.93
N PRO A 224 -23.84 -25.46 28.18
CA PRO A 224 -23.65 -25.77 26.77
C PRO A 224 -23.65 -24.50 25.94
N LEU A 225 -22.94 -24.53 24.80
CA LEU A 225 -23.01 -23.46 23.80
C LEU A 225 -24.37 -23.43 23.12
N GLU A 226 -24.94 -22.25 22.91
CA GLU A 226 -26.18 -22.10 22.13
C GLU A 226 -25.95 -22.26 20.64
N PHE A 227 -24.75 -21.88 20.16
CA PHE A 227 -24.38 -22.03 18.75
C PHE A 227 -22.88 -22.22 18.54
N VAL A 228 -22.57 -22.88 17.43
CA VAL A 228 -21.22 -22.92 16.83
C VAL A 228 -21.31 -22.31 15.43
N ASP A 229 -20.65 -21.20 15.25
CA ASP A 229 -20.52 -20.56 13.95
C ASP A 229 -19.29 -21.12 13.25
N ILE A 230 -19.52 -21.85 12.17
CA ILE A 230 -18.46 -22.48 11.37
C ILE A 230 -17.93 -21.53 10.29
N GLY A 231 -18.25 -20.23 10.39
CA GLY A 231 -17.89 -19.21 9.39
C GLY A 231 -18.65 -19.42 8.09
N GLY A 232 -17.98 -19.23 6.99
CA GLY A 232 -18.61 -19.35 5.67
C GLY A 232 -17.58 -19.50 4.57
N GLY A 233 -17.47 -18.47 3.73
CA GLY A 233 -16.45 -18.43 2.69
C GLY A 233 -16.79 -19.21 1.42
N TYR A 234 -18.04 -19.68 1.27
CA TYR A 234 -18.49 -20.36 0.06
C TYR A 234 -18.28 -19.47 -1.16
N GLY A 235 -17.60 -20.02 -2.18
CA GLY A 235 -17.24 -19.32 -3.40
C GLY A 235 -18.36 -19.32 -4.44
N VAL A 236 -18.20 -18.43 -5.39
CA VAL A 236 -18.86 -18.47 -6.70
C VAL A 236 -17.78 -18.45 -7.78
N PRO A 237 -18.01 -19.09 -8.95
CA PRO A 237 -17.02 -19.11 -10.01
C PRO A 237 -16.99 -17.75 -10.72
N TYR A 238 -15.92 -16.99 -10.52
CA TYR A 238 -15.70 -15.72 -11.22
C TYR A 238 -14.95 -15.88 -12.54
N TYR A 239 -14.30 -17.02 -12.75
CA TYR A 239 -13.37 -17.23 -13.83
C TYR A 239 -13.71 -18.51 -14.61
N GLU A 240 -13.37 -18.55 -15.90
CA GLU A 240 -13.72 -19.64 -16.82
C GLU A 240 -13.22 -21.03 -16.39
N ASP A 241 -12.10 -21.08 -15.66
CA ASP A 241 -11.51 -22.34 -15.14
C ASP A 241 -12.06 -22.76 -13.77
N GLU A 242 -12.99 -22.01 -13.21
CA GLU A 242 -13.63 -22.32 -11.93
C GLU A 242 -14.96 -23.03 -12.12
N SER A 243 -15.15 -24.12 -11.39
CA SER A 243 -16.44 -24.83 -11.34
C SER A 243 -17.28 -24.31 -10.16
N PRO A 244 -18.60 -24.21 -10.30
CA PRO A 244 -19.49 -23.86 -9.20
C PRO A 244 -19.34 -24.85 -8.03
N LEU A 245 -19.55 -24.33 -6.80
CA LEU A 245 -19.67 -25.19 -5.62
C LEU A 245 -20.83 -26.17 -5.80
N ASP A 246 -20.54 -27.46 -5.72
CA ASP A 246 -21.58 -28.52 -5.72
C ASP A 246 -22.28 -28.51 -4.35
N LEU A 247 -23.42 -27.80 -4.30
CA LEU A 247 -24.20 -27.65 -3.07
C LEU A 247 -24.87 -28.97 -2.66
N ALA A 248 -25.19 -29.83 -3.61
CA ALA A 248 -25.80 -31.13 -3.32
C ALA A 248 -24.78 -32.09 -2.70
N ALA A 249 -23.56 -32.17 -3.24
CA ALA A 249 -22.46 -32.92 -2.65
C ALA A 249 -22.07 -32.36 -1.27
N LEU A 250 -22.00 -31.01 -1.13
CA LEU A 250 -21.77 -30.36 0.16
C LEU A 250 -22.82 -30.80 1.18
N GLY A 251 -24.10 -30.66 0.83
CA GLY A 251 -25.22 -31.06 1.71
C GLY A 251 -25.17 -32.53 2.10
N ALA A 252 -24.86 -33.44 1.15
CA ALA A 252 -24.73 -34.86 1.43
C ALA A 252 -23.61 -35.19 2.44
N ALA A 253 -22.47 -34.48 2.34
CA ALA A 253 -21.32 -34.70 3.22
C ALA A 253 -21.45 -33.98 4.59
N MET A 254 -22.05 -32.81 4.61
CA MET A 254 -22.19 -31.97 5.82
C MET A 254 -23.29 -32.47 6.77
N ARG A 255 -24.44 -32.93 6.21
CA ARG A 255 -25.59 -33.35 7.05
C ARG A 255 -25.24 -34.42 8.09
N PRO A 256 -24.56 -35.53 7.76
CA PRO A 256 -24.22 -36.55 8.78
C PRO A 256 -23.21 -36.01 9.82
N LEU A 257 -22.29 -35.13 9.40
CA LEU A 257 -21.32 -34.52 10.30
C LEU A 257 -22.02 -33.58 11.32
N MET A 258 -22.89 -32.72 10.81
CA MET A 258 -23.64 -31.76 11.65
C MET A 258 -24.68 -32.45 12.55
N SER A 259 -25.43 -33.45 12.05
CA SER A 259 -26.38 -34.18 12.86
C SER A 259 -25.69 -34.98 13.97
N GLY A 260 -24.56 -35.65 13.67
CA GLY A 260 -23.78 -36.35 14.66
C GLY A 260 -23.28 -35.43 15.81
N PHE A 261 -22.88 -34.21 15.47
CA PHE A 261 -22.53 -33.21 16.49
C PHE A 261 -23.74 -32.75 17.29
N CYS A 262 -24.87 -32.41 16.63
CA CYS A 262 -26.10 -31.95 17.31
C CYS A 262 -26.76 -33.04 18.16
N ASP A 263 -26.61 -34.32 17.79
CA ASP A 263 -27.11 -35.44 18.61
C ASP A 263 -26.38 -35.55 19.97
N LEU A 264 -25.06 -35.19 19.96
CA LEU A 264 -24.27 -35.14 21.20
C LEU A 264 -24.46 -33.82 21.96
N HIS A 265 -24.79 -32.73 21.26
CA HIS A 265 -24.96 -31.37 21.78
C HIS A 265 -26.33 -30.79 21.37
N PRO A 266 -27.46 -31.31 21.91
CA PRO A 266 -28.82 -31.01 21.42
C PRO A 266 -29.24 -29.55 21.61
N GLU A 267 -28.62 -28.82 22.54
CA GLU A 267 -28.87 -27.39 22.77
C GLU A 267 -28.10 -26.47 21.84
N THR A 268 -27.08 -26.99 21.12
CA THR A 268 -26.23 -26.22 20.24
C THR A 268 -26.76 -26.21 18.81
N ARG A 269 -26.84 -25.05 18.20
CA ARG A 269 -27.19 -24.87 16.78
C ARG A 269 -25.95 -24.55 15.96
N ILE A 270 -25.92 -25.04 14.72
CA ILE A 270 -24.87 -24.67 13.77
C ILE A 270 -25.27 -23.37 13.08
N ALA A 271 -24.36 -22.41 13.07
CA ALA A 271 -24.49 -21.15 12.34
C ALA A 271 -23.47 -21.08 11.17
N VAL A 272 -23.85 -20.38 10.10
CA VAL A 272 -23.01 -20.16 8.91
C VAL A 272 -23.16 -18.71 8.45
N GLU A 273 -22.04 -18.01 8.23
CA GLU A 273 -21.98 -16.62 7.76
C GLU A 273 -21.68 -16.58 6.27
N LEU A 274 -22.63 -16.20 5.44
CA LEU A 274 -22.46 -16.10 4.00
C LEU A 274 -22.84 -14.73 3.47
N GLY A 275 -21.94 -14.13 2.72
CA GLY A 275 -22.20 -12.89 1.97
C GLY A 275 -22.20 -13.18 0.48
N ARG A 276 -21.01 -13.37 -0.07
CA ARG A 276 -20.75 -13.55 -1.51
C ARG A 276 -21.68 -14.58 -2.16
N TYR A 277 -21.80 -15.76 -1.59
CA TYR A 277 -22.58 -16.88 -2.16
C TYR A 277 -24.06 -16.52 -2.37
N MET A 278 -24.61 -15.70 -1.48
CA MET A 278 -26.05 -15.32 -1.54
C MET A 278 -26.36 -14.28 -2.61
N VAL A 279 -25.41 -13.37 -2.92
CA VAL A 279 -25.73 -12.18 -3.71
C VAL A 279 -24.86 -11.96 -4.96
N ALA A 280 -23.67 -12.57 -5.06
CA ALA A 280 -22.74 -12.26 -6.15
C ALA A 280 -23.35 -12.50 -7.55
N GLU A 281 -23.93 -13.67 -7.77
CA GLU A 281 -24.50 -14.05 -9.07
C GLU A 281 -25.78 -13.27 -9.42
N ALA A 282 -26.47 -12.76 -8.40
CA ALA A 282 -27.68 -11.98 -8.58
C ALA A 282 -27.39 -10.54 -9.07
N GLY A 283 -26.15 -10.09 -9.00
CA GLY A 283 -25.79 -8.72 -9.33
C GLY A 283 -25.06 -8.59 -10.66
N ARG A 284 -25.35 -7.50 -11.36
CA ARG A 284 -24.67 -7.05 -12.57
C ARG A 284 -24.25 -5.60 -12.41
N PHE A 285 -23.07 -5.26 -12.93
CA PHE A 285 -22.64 -3.87 -13.10
C PHE A 285 -22.71 -3.49 -14.56
N VAL A 286 -23.46 -2.43 -14.87
CA VAL A 286 -23.70 -1.95 -16.23
C VAL A 286 -23.05 -0.59 -16.40
N THR A 287 -22.22 -0.45 -17.44
CA THR A 287 -21.50 0.77 -17.78
C THR A 287 -21.61 1.05 -19.27
N ALA A 288 -21.61 2.32 -19.68
CA ALA A 288 -21.67 2.71 -21.08
C ALA A 288 -20.28 3.02 -21.63
N VAL A 289 -20.03 2.62 -22.85
CA VAL A 289 -18.83 2.99 -23.60
C VAL A 289 -18.90 4.45 -23.98
N ARG A 290 -17.95 5.27 -23.54
CA ARG A 290 -17.83 6.68 -23.93
C ARG A 290 -17.00 6.87 -25.19
N GLN A 291 -15.90 6.11 -25.30
CA GLN A 291 -14.96 6.21 -26.39
C GLN A 291 -14.30 4.85 -26.67
N VAL A 292 -13.90 4.65 -27.90
CA VAL A 292 -13.05 3.53 -28.32
C VAL A 292 -11.79 4.05 -28.97
N LYS A 293 -10.67 3.36 -28.76
CA LYS A 293 -9.39 3.75 -29.37
C LYS A 293 -8.46 2.55 -29.54
N THR A 294 -7.62 2.63 -30.55
CA THR A 294 -6.47 1.72 -30.71
C THR A 294 -5.20 2.44 -30.32
N SER A 295 -4.36 1.82 -29.50
CA SER A 295 -3.06 2.33 -29.10
C SER A 295 -2.01 1.23 -29.19
N LYS A 296 -0.98 1.42 -30.02
CA LYS A 296 0.11 0.46 -30.24
C LYS A 296 -0.40 -0.97 -30.53
N GLY A 297 -1.48 -1.07 -31.31
CA GLY A 297 -2.10 -2.34 -31.69
C GLY A 297 -3.10 -2.93 -30.68
N ALA A 298 -3.18 -2.44 -29.47
CA ALA A 298 -4.17 -2.85 -28.46
C ALA A 298 -5.46 -2.01 -28.57
N GLN A 299 -6.61 -2.65 -28.36
CA GLN A 299 -7.93 -2.02 -28.46
C GLN A 299 -8.47 -1.70 -27.06
N PHE A 300 -9.00 -0.49 -26.90
CA PHE A 300 -9.53 0.03 -25.63
C PHE A 300 -10.95 0.56 -25.81
N ALA A 301 -11.87 0.14 -24.92
CA ALA A 301 -13.16 0.78 -24.73
C ALA A 301 -13.12 1.50 -23.36
N VAL A 302 -13.24 2.83 -23.41
CA VAL A 302 -13.28 3.69 -22.21
C VAL A 302 -14.74 3.86 -21.82
N CYS A 303 -15.08 3.35 -20.65
CA CYS A 303 -16.43 3.35 -20.09
C CYS A 303 -16.60 4.50 -19.10
N ASP A 304 -17.84 4.80 -18.73
CA ASP A 304 -18.20 5.82 -17.73
C ASP A 304 -18.13 5.31 -16.28
N GLY A 305 -18.02 4.03 -16.06
CA GLY A 305 -17.74 3.38 -14.78
C GLY A 305 -16.49 2.54 -14.83
N GLY A 306 -15.67 2.59 -13.78
CA GLY A 306 -14.35 1.97 -13.71
C GLY A 306 -14.07 1.28 -12.38
N SER A 307 -12.80 1.15 -12.09
CA SER A 307 -12.29 0.55 -10.84
C SER A 307 -12.75 1.28 -9.59
N ASN A 308 -13.10 2.56 -9.69
CA ASN A 308 -13.70 3.35 -8.61
C ASN A 308 -15.08 2.84 -8.19
N LEU A 309 -15.80 2.17 -9.07
CA LEU A 309 -17.15 1.67 -8.82
C LEU A 309 -17.18 0.15 -8.66
N HIS A 310 -16.18 -0.56 -9.19
CA HIS A 310 -16.09 -2.02 -9.10
C HIS A 310 -14.63 -2.49 -8.95
N SER A 311 -14.04 -2.19 -7.80
CA SER A 311 -12.63 -2.51 -7.56
C SER A 311 -12.36 -4.01 -7.50
N ALA A 312 -13.34 -4.82 -7.13
CA ALA A 312 -13.22 -6.29 -7.12
C ALA A 312 -13.02 -6.86 -8.54
N ALA A 313 -13.75 -6.37 -9.55
CA ALA A 313 -13.56 -6.76 -10.95
C ALA A 313 -12.23 -6.24 -11.51
N ALA A 314 -11.78 -5.06 -11.08
CA ALA A 314 -10.48 -4.50 -11.43
C ALA A 314 -9.27 -5.20 -10.75
N GLY A 315 -9.51 -6.24 -9.93
CA GLY A 315 -8.45 -7.04 -9.28
C GLY A 315 -7.74 -6.33 -8.13
N GLN A 316 -8.28 -5.22 -7.60
CA GLN A 316 -7.72 -4.44 -6.48
C GLN A 316 -6.22 -4.12 -6.62
N GLY A 317 -5.74 -3.95 -7.87
CA GLY A 317 -4.34 -3.65 -8.18
C GLY A 317 -3.38 -4.85 -8.20
N PHE A 318 -3.86 -6.05 -7.91
CA PHE A 318 -3.11 -7.30 -7.97
C PHE A 318 -3.59 -8.19 -9.13
N MET A 319 -3.05 -9.38 -9.30
CA MET A 319 -3.29 -10.30 -10.43
C MET A 319 -4.67 -10.13 -11.11
N ARG A 320 -4.67 -9.67 -12.38
CA ARG A 320 -5.90 -9.40 -13.13
C ARG A 320 -6.38 -10.67 -13.81
N ARG A 321 -7.52 -11.16 -13.35
CA ARG A 321 -8.36 -12.12 -14.04
C ARG A 321 -9.71 -11.44 -14.26
N ASN A 322 -10.30 -11.61 -15.43
CA ASN A 322 -11.53 -10.91 -15.78
C ASN A 322 -12.75 -11.60 -15.15
N PHE A 323 -13.66 -10.81 -14.61
CA PHE A 323 -15.03 -11.26 -14.37
C PHE A 323 -15.69 -11.55 -15.70
N PRO A 324 -16.78 -12.34 -15.75
CA PRO A 324 -17.54 -12.54 -16.98
C PRO A 324 -18.11 -11.21 -17.48
N VAL A 325 -17.87 -10.92 -18.76
CA VAL A 325 -18.24 -9.65 -19.40
C VAL A 325 -19.02 -9.94 -20.65
N SER A 326 -20.10 -9.19 -20.91
CA SER A 326 -20.87 -9.22 -22.13
C SER A 326 -21.11 -7.82 -22.69
N LEU A 327 -21.10 -7.69 -24.00
CA LEU A 327 -21.69 -6.54 -24.68
C LEU A 327 -23.20 -6.72 -24.64
N VAL A 328 -23.95 -5.73 -24.19
CA VAL A 328 -25.42 -5.79 -24.14
C VAL A 328 -25.97 -5.54 -25.54
N PRO A 329 -26.71 -6.48 -26.17
CA PRO A 329 -27.30 -6.23 -27.46
C PRO A 329 -28.26 -5.04 -27.43
N ASP A 330 -28.14 -4.15 -28.40
CA ASP A 330 -29.13 -3.05 -28.54
C ASP A 330 -30.35 -3.57 -29.35
N PRO A 331 -31.56 -3.64 -28.73
CA PRO A 331 -32.76 -4.11 -29.42
C PRO A 331 -33.19 -3.22 -30.58
N ALA A 332 -32.81 -1.94 -30.58
CA ALA A 332 -33.13 -0.94 -31.62
C ALA A 332 -31.95 -0.69 -32.58
N GLY A 333 -30.76 -1.20 -32.23
CA GLY A 333 -29.54 -0.96 -32.99
C GLY A 333 -29.26 -1.98 -34.09
N PRO A 334 -28.28 -1.73 -34.97
CA PRO A 334 -27.84 -2.71 -35.96
C PRO A 334 -27.17 -3.90 -35.29
N ALA A 335 -27.35 -5.08 -35.82
CA ALA A 335 -26.64 -6.27 -35.38
C ALA A 335 -25.11 -6.04 -35.46
N LYS A 336 -24.40 -6.36 -34.41
CA LYS A 336 -22.96 -6.26 -34.40
C LYS A 336 -22.34 -7.33 -35.29
N PRO A 337 -21.22 -7.04 -35.96
CA PRO A 337 -20.48 -8.05 -36.72
C PRO A 337 -20.05 -9.20 -35.81
N ASP A 338 -20.01 -10.41 -36.38
CA ASP A 338 -19.51 -11.62 -35.70
C ASP A 338 -17.98 -11.62 -35.48
N ASP A 339 -17.31 -10.53 -35.89
CA ASP A 339 -15.87 -10.37 -35.73
C ASP A 339 -15.53 -10.04 -34.28
N ILE A 340 -15.05 -11.04 -33.56
CA ILE A 340 -14.67 -10.95 -32.15
C ILE A 340 -13.16 -10.67 -32.06
N SER A 341 -12.81 -9.61 -31.32
CA SER A 341 -11.43 -9.24 -31.08
C SER A 341 -11.19 -8.90 -29.59
N PRO A 342 -9.92 -8.93 -29.11
CA PRO A 342 -9.63 -8.65 -27.71
C PRO A 342 -9.74 -7.16 -27.41
N TRP A 343 -10.57 -6.80 -26.42
CA TRP A 343 -10.80 -5.45 -25.94
C TRP A 343 -10.41 -5.32 -24.47
N SER A 344 -9.69 -4.23 -24.13
CA SER A 344 -9.48 -3.84 -22.74
C SER A 344 -10.50 -2.79 -22.34
N LEU A 345 -11.27 -3.08 -21.29
CA LEU A 345 -12.29 -2.19 -20.74
C LEU A 345 -11.69 -1.36 -19.62
N THR A 346 -11.69 -0.04 -19.78
CA THR A 346 -11.18 0.92 -18.82
C THR A 346 -12.26 1.86 -18.34
N GLY A 347 -12.14 2.37 -17.12
CA GLY A 347 -13.02 3.40 -16.61
C GLY A 347 -12.54 4.81 -16.95
N PRO A 348 -13.17 5.83 -16.32
CA PRO A 348 -12.92 7.25 -16.60
C PRO A 348 -11.77 7.85 -15.79
N LEU A 349 -11.10 7.10 -14.93
CA LEU A 349 -10.11 7.63 -14.01
C LEU A 349 -8.79 7.96 -14.72
N CYS A 350 -8.13 9.01 -14.26
CA CYS A 350 -6.82 9.43 -14.75
C CYS A 350 -5.69 8.60 -14.08
N THR A 351 -5.77 7.27 -14.20
CA THR A 351 -4.78 6.33 -13.67
C THR A 351 -4.69 5.08 -14.55
N PRO A 352 -3.49 4.52 -14.80
CA PRO A 352 -3.34 3.28 -15.56
C PRO A 352 -3.91 2.04 -14.84
N MET A 353 -4.27 2.17 -13.56
CA MET A 353 -4.89 1.09 -12.78
C MET A 353 -6.39 0.94 -13.06
N ASP A 354 -7.00 1.89 -13.79
CA ASP A 354 -8.43 1.87 -14.08
C ASP A 354 -8.77 0.96 -15.26
N VAL A 355 -8.50 -0.32 -15.09
CA VAL A 355 -8.84 -1.38 -16.03
C VAL A 355 -9.75 -2.38 -15.33
N ILE A 356 -11.01 -2.49 -15.80
CA ILE A 356 -11.99 -3.42 -15.23
C ILE A 356 -11.78 -4.82 -15.80
N ALA A 357 -11.52 -4.92 -17.11
CA ALA A 357 -11.22 -6.19 -17.77
C ALA A 357 -10.19 -5.97 -18.88
N LYS A 358 -9.36 -6.98 -19.13
CA LYS A 358 -8.25 -6.89 -20.07
C LYS A 358 -8.36 -8.00 -21.12
N ASP A 359 -8.18 -7.60 -22.40
CA ASP A 359 -8.13 -8.52 -23.54
C ASP A 359 -9.37 -9.45 -23.62
N VAL A 360 -10.57 -8.92 -23.31
CA VAL A 360 -11.83 -9.66 -23.36
C VAL A 360 -12.27 -9.82 -24.81
N PRO A 361 -12.64 -11.04 -25.28
CA PRO A 361 -13.15 -11.26 -26.61
C PRO A 361 -14.56 -10.67 -26.74
N LEU A 362 -14.71 -9.55 -27.46
CA LEU A 362 -15.98 -8.89 -27.70
C LEU A 362 -16.15 -8.55 -29.20
N ALA A 363 -17.41 -8.52 -29.68
CA ALA A 363 -17.73 -7.79 -30.88
C ALA A 363 -17.35 -6.29 -30.68
N ALA A 364 -16.89 -5.64 -31.75
CA ALA A 364 -16.36 -4.28 -31.66
C ALA A 364 -17.34 -3.32 -30.92
N PRO A 365 -17.00 -2.83 -29.71
CA PRO A 365 -17.84 -1.85 -29.02
C PRO A 365 -17.81 -0.50 -29.72
N ALA A 366 -18.87 0.27 -29.58
CA ALA A 366 -18.98 1.64 -30.07
C ALA A 366 -19.44 2.58 -28.95
N PRO A 367 -19.19 3.90 -29.06
CA PRO A 367 -19.72 4.86 -28.10
C PRO A 367 -21.24 4.75 -27.98
N GLY A 368 -21.72 4.66 -26.73
CA GLY A 368 -23.13 4.45 -26.40
C GLY A 368 -23.51 2.99 -26.13
N ASP A 369 -22.71 2.02 -26.54
CA ASP A 369 -22.95 0.62 -26.19
C ASP A 369 -22.88 0.40 -24.68
N LEU A 370 -23.69 -0.54 -24.18
CA LEU A 370 -23.65 -0.98 -22.80
C LEU A 370 -22.77 -2.22 -22.63
N ILE A 371 -21.92 -2.19 -21.61
CA ILE A 371 -21.14 -3.33 -21.16
C ILE A 371 -21.72 -3.83 -19.83
N CYS A 372 -21.97 -5.12 -19.72
CA CYS A 372 -22.42 -5.79 -18.53
C CYS A 372 -21.30 -6.63 -17.93
N ILE A 373 -20.95 -6.36 -16.66
CA ILE A 373 -20.06 -7.19 -15.86
C ILE A 373 -20.93 -8.03 -14.94
N HIS A 374 -20.89 -9.34 -15.13
CA HIS A 374 -21.69 -10.29 -14.37
C HIS A 374 -21.11 -10.57 -12.97
N GLN A 375 -21.86 -11.28 -12.15
CA GLN A 375 -21.46 -11.69 -10.80
C GLN A 375 -21.01 -10.52 -9.89
N SER A 376 -21.61 -9.37 -10.08
CA SER A 376 -21.24 -8.11 -9.45
C SER A 376 -22.07 -7.78 -8.19
N GLY A 377 -22.83 -8.73 -7.65
CA GLY A 377 -23.69 -8.48 -6.49
C GLY A 377 -22.96 -8.37 -5.15
N ALA A 378 -21.71 -8.81 -5.07
CA ALA A 378 -20.90 -8.77 -3.87
C ALA A 378 -19.64 -7.93 -4.06
N TYR A 379 -19.29 -7.12 -3.05
CA TYR A 379 -18.09 -6.27 -3.04
C TYR A 379 -18.01 -5.29 -4.23
N GLY A 380 -19.16 -4.77 -4.62
CA GLY A 380 -19.32 -3.78 -5.68
C GLY A 380 -19.01 -2.36 -5.20
N ALA A 381 -19.97 -1.44 -5.34
CA ALA A 381 -19.81 -0.02 -5.03
C ALA A 381 -19.32 0.25 -3.60
N THR A 382 -19.86 -0.47 -2.60
CA THR A 382 -19.52 -0.25 -1.19
C THR A 382 -18.13 -0.71 -0.78
N ALA A 383 -17.49 -1.57 -1.56
CA ALA A 383 -16.11 -1.99 -1.39
C ALA A 383 -15.13 -1.30 -2.36
N SER A 384 -15.59 -0.23 -3.02
CA SER A 384 -14.84 0.50 -4.04
C SER A 384 -14.62 1.95 -3.64
N PRO A 385 -13.55 2.62 -4.12
CA PRO A 385 -13.27 4.02 -3.82
C PRO A 385 -14.17 4.96 -4.62
N VAL A 386 -15.48 4.90 -4.40
CA VAL A 386 -16.51 5.60 -5.19
C VAL A 386 -16.30 7.12 -5.31
N ASN A 387 -15.67 7.74 -4.32
CA ASN A 387 -15.39 9.16 -4.30
C ASN A 387 -14.08 9.55 -4.98
N PHE A 388 -13.32 8.57 -5.53
CA PHE A 388 -12.09 8.89 -6.23
C PHE A 388 -12.37 9.73 -7.48
N LEU A 389 -11.69 10.86 -7.64
CA LEU A 389 -11.91 11.91 -8.63
C LEU A 389 -13.35 12.51 -8.62
N GLY A 390 -14.11 12.32 -7.52
CA GLY A 390 -15.42 12.91 -7.35
C GLY A 390 -16.54 12.28 -8.16
N PHE A 391 -16.39 11.02 -8.63
CA PHE A 391 -17.43 10.36 -9.41
C PHE A 391 -18.67 9.97 -8.59
N GLY A 392 -18.48 9.66 -7.29
CA GLY A 392 -19.59 9.29 -6.40
C GLY A 392 -20.14 7.88 -6.63
N ALA A 393 -21.08 7.47 -5.77
CA ALA A 393 -21.72 6.16 -5.84
C ALA A 393 -22.70 6.08 -7.05
N PRO A 394 -22.76 4.92 -7.73
CA PRO A 394 -23.70 4.70 -8.84
C PRO A 394 -25.12 4.45 -8.32
N ALA A 395 -26.11 4.52 -9.22
CA ALA A 395 -27.46 4.04 -8.90
C ALA A 395 -27.47 2.52 -8.70
N GLU A 396 -28.36 2.04 -7.81
CA GLU A 396 -28.60 0.61 -7.62
C GLU A 396 -30.08 0.30 -7.80
N ILE A 397 -30.40 -0.74 -8.57
CA ILE A 397 -31.76 -1.15 -8.92
C ILE A 397 -31.97 -2.61 -8.48
N MET A 398 -33.15 -2.91 -7.96
CA MET A 398 -33.58 -4.28 -7.70
C MET A 398 -34.70 -4.66 -8.65
N ILE A 399 -34.58 -5.79 -9.32
CA ILE A 399 -35.62 -6.39 -10.15
C ILE A 399 -36.27 -7.53 -9.36
N ASP A 400 -37.58 -7.46 -9.20
CA ASP A 400 -38.43 -8.53 -8.60
C ASP A 400 -39.58 -8.85 -9.53
N GLY A 401 -39.48 -9.97 -10.24
CA GLY A 401 -40.38 -10.31 -11.32
C GLY A 401 -40.32 -9.27 -12.46
N GLU A 402 -41.43 -8.61 -12.72
CA GLU A 402 -41.54 -7.54 -13.74
C GLU A 402 -41.28 -6.13 -13.18
N THR A 403 -41.07 -6.00 -11.89
CA THR A 403 -40.90 -4.71 -11.23
C THR A 403 -39.46 -4.37 -11.03
N ALA A 404 -39.00 -3.23 -11.57
CA ALA A 404 -37.68 -2.66 -11.29
C ALA A 404 -37.82 -1.48 -10.33
N THR A 405 -37.13 -1.53 -9.19
CA THR A 405 -37.17 -0.50 -8.15
C THR A 405 -35.79 0.09 -7.96
N LEU A 406 -35.71 1.44 -7.96
CA LEU A 406 -34.48 2.14 -7.56
C LEU A 406 -34.30 1.96 -6.04
N VAL A 407 -33.19 1.27 -5.62
CA VAL A 407 -32.91 0.96 -4.22
C VAL A 407 -31.74 1.76 -3.64
N ARG A 408 -31.06 2.50 -4.49
CA ARG A 408 -30.10 3.56 -4.14
C ARG A 408 -30.04 4.56 -5.28
N GLU A 409 -30.15 5.82 -4.95
CA GLU A 409 -29.95 6.92 -5.90
C GLU A 409 -28.47 7.07 -6.23
N ARG A 410 -28.17 7.59 -7.43
CA ARG A 410 -26.81 8.02 -7.78
C ARG A 410 -26.41 9.18 -6.87
N ALA A 411 -25.15 9.18 -6.41
CA ALA A 411 -24.63 10.31 -5.65
C ALA A 411 -24.66 11.60 -6.50
N GLU A 412 -25.25 12.63 -5.96
CA GLU A 412 -25.27 13.95 -6.59
C GLU A 412 -23.96 14.70 -6.29
N LEU A 413 -23.42 15.41 -7.30
CA LEU A 413 -22.24 16.25 -7.15
C LEU A 413 -22.42 17.29 -6.02
N GLN A 414 -23.62 17.85 -5.90
CA GLN A 414 -23.93 18.86 -4.87
C GLN A 414 -23.84 18.26 -3.46
N ALA A 415 -24.33 17.05 -3.24
CA ALA A 415 -24.23 16.38 -1.95
C ALA A 415 -22.75 16.20 -1.52
N PHE A 416 -21.88 15.84 -2.47
CA PHE A 416 -20.45 15.76 -2.21
C PHE A 416 -19.81 17.11 -1.82
N LEU A 417 -20.28 18.21 -2.42
CA LEU A 417 -19.84 19.57 -2.08
C LEU A 417 -20.41 20.04 -0.74
N ASP A 418 -21.65 19.66 -0.43
CA ASP A 418 -22.33 20.04 0.81
C ASP A 418 -21.72 19.35 2.06
N GLU A 419 -21.14 18.17 1.89
CA GLU A 419 -20.36 17.50 2.94
C GLU A 419 -19.05 18.23 3.29
N GLN A 420 -18.55 19.09 2.40
CA GLN A 420 -17.35 19.86 2.63
C GLN A 420 -17.67 21.18 3.31
N ILE A 421 -16.98 21.45 4.40
CA ILE A 421 -17.12 22.73 5.10
C ILE A 421 -16.31 23.78 4.33
N PRO A 422 -16.94 24.76 3.61
CA PRO A 422 -16.22 25.84 2.98
C PRO A 422 -15.44 26.60 4.04
N ARG A 423 -14.20 26.94 3.79
CA ARG A 423 -13.33 27.69 4.71
C ARG A 423 -13.87 29.12 4.91
N GLN A 424 -14.95 29.27 5.66
CA GLN A 424 -15.41 30.54 6.24
C GLN A 424 -15.23 30.56 7.76
N ILE A 425 -14.59 29.56 8.33
CA ILE A 425 -14.09 29.67 9.70
C ILE A 425 -12.85 30.52 9.59
N PRO A 426 -12.85 31.80 10.05
CA PRO A 426 -11.61 32.41 10.45
C PRO A 426 -11.04 31.41 11.45
N CYS A 427 -9.94 30.78 11.14
CA CYS A 427 -9.23 29.99 12.13
C CYS A 427 -8.78 30.96 13.21
N GLN A 428 -9.68 31.28 14.14
CA GLN A 428 -9.36 31.87 15.43
C GLN A 428 -8.81 30.75 16.34
N ILE A 429 -7.90 29.97 15.82
CA ILE A 429 -6.78 29.55 16.62
C ILE A 429 -6.01 30.85 16.77
N ARG A 430 -6.29 31.58 17.87
CA ARG A 430 -5.31 32.52 18.46
C ARG A 430 -4.12 31.64 18.79
N VAL A 431 -3.25 31.45 17.81
CA VAL A 431 -1.86 31.14 18.07
C VAL A 431 -1.43 32.37 18.86
N GLN A 432 -1.30 32.26 20.18
CA GLN A 432 -0.54 33.23 20.94
C GLN A 432 0.74 33.36 20.13
N ALA A 433 1.13 34.57 19.77
CA ALA A 433 2.32 34.80 18.99
C ALA A 433 3.49 34.25 19.79
N GLU A 434 3.81 32.98 19.59
CA GLU A 434 4.99 32.35 20.15
C GLU A 434 6.18 33.05 19.50
N THR A 435 7.12 33.47 20.34
CA THR A 435 8.37 34.03 19.82
C THR A 435 9.07 32.95 18.96
N PRO A 436 9.84 33.30 17.92
CA PRO A 436 10.59 32.35 17.12
C PRO A 436 11.40 31.33 17.94
N ALA A 437 11.93 31.76 19.10
CA ALA A 437 12.63 30.87 20.03
C ALA A 437 11.72 29.79 20.65
N ALA A 438 10.45 30.09 20.92
CA ALA A 438 9.48 29.15 21.47
C ALA A 438 9.02 28.11 20.43
N LEU A 439 9.21 28.37 19.15
CA LEU A 439 8.91 27.44 18.04
C LEU A 439 10.04 26.45 17.77
N GLN A 440 11.17 26.60 18.46
CA GLN A 440 12.36 25.76 18.28
C GLN A 440 12.61 24.91 19.53
N PRO A 441 11.97 23.75 19.69
CA PRO A 441 12.27 22.88 20.82
C PRO A 441 13.74 22.43 20.79
N ALA A 442 14.28 22.03 21.94
CA ALA A 442 15.63 21.48 22.03
C ALA A 442 15.80 20.30 21.07
N LEU A 443 16.85 20.32 20.27
CA LEU A 443 17.13 19.25 19.32
C LEU A 443 17.70 18.03 20.06
N PRO A 444 17.32 16.80 19.66
CA PRO A 444 17.91 15.60 20.23
C PRO A 444 19.35 15.39 19.73
N ALA A 445 20.18 14.70 20.51
CA ALA A 445 21.48 14.23 20.01
C ALA A 445 21.24 13.25 18.81
N PRO A 446 22.06 13.29 17.73
CA PRO A 446 23.27 14.12 17.55
C PRO A 446 23.00 15.50 16.94
N PHE A 447 21.75 15.90 16.72
CA PHE A 447 21.40 17.17 16.04
C PHE A 447 21.70 18.43 16.90
N ASP A 448 22.15 18.24 18.13
CA ASP A 448 22.67 19.30 19.04
C ASP A 448 24.20 19.18 19.27
N HIS A 449 24.90 18.44 18.40
CA HIS A 449 26.34 18.22 18.56
C HIS A 449 27.15 19.51 18.29
N PRO A 450 28.20 19.84 19.12
CA PRO A 450 28.98 21.10 18.98
C PRO A 450 29.63 21.29 17.60
N VAL A 451 29.90 20.22 16.85
CA VAL A 451 30.46 20.33 15.49
C VAL A 451 29.52 21.08 14.54
N LEU A 452 28.20 21.00 14.77
CA LEU A 452 27.20 21.67 13.93
C LEU A 452 27.31 23.20 14.00
N ALA A 453 27.75 23.74 15.12
CA ALA A 453 28.04 25.19 15.24
C ALA A 453 29.25 25.60 14.38
N ARG A 454 30.24 24.72 14.20
CA ARG A 454 31.40 24.96 13.33
C ARG A 454 31.03 24.83 11.86
N VAL A 455 30.20 23.82 11.51
CA VAL A 455 29.65 23.63 10.16
C VAL A 455 28.87 24.86 9.69
N GLU A 456 28.26 25.63 10.60
CA GLU A 456 27.51 26.86 10.27
C GLU A 456 28.40 27.91 9.56
N ALA A 457 29.71 27.91 9.77
CA ALA A 457 30.65 28.78 9.07
C ALA A 457 30.71 28.53 7.55
N LEU A 458 30.31 27.36 7.08
CA LEU A 458 30.25 26.99 5.68
C LEU A 458 29.02 27.55 4.93
N ARG A 459 28.03 28.13 5.63
CA ARG A 459 26.77 28.62 5.01
C ARG A 459 27.00 29.54 3.82
N PRO A 460 27.84 30.63 3.91
CA PRO A 460 28.04 31.53 2.76
C PRO A 460 28.64 30.82 1.54
N LEU A 461 29.56 29.87 1.80
CA LEU A 461 30.21 29.09 0.74
C LEU A 461 29.18 28.19 0.02
N PHE A 462 28.37 27.45 0.77
CA PHE A 462 27.37 26.53 0.19
C PHE A 462 26.25 27.28 -0.55
N GLU A 463 25.72 28.37 0.02
CA GLU A 463 24.69 29.18 -0.64
C GLU A 463 25.21 29.83 -1.96
N THR A 464 26.47 30.29 -1.98
CA THR A 464 27.10 30.90 -3.16
C THR A 464 27.38 29.83 -4.23
N THR A 465 27.97 28.71 -3.85
CA THR A 465 28.24 27.59 -4.77
C THR A 465 26.95 27.04 -5.38
N GLY A 466 25.93 26.83 -4.56
CA GLY A 466 24.62 26.37 -5.03
C GLY A 466 23.95 27.33 -6.02
N ALA A 467 24.22 28.64 -5.91
CA ALA A 467 23.76 29.59 -6.92
C ALA A 467 24.49 29.46 -8.27
N LYS A 468 25.77 29.13 -8.24
CA LYS A 468 26.58 28.94 -9.45
C LYS A 468 26.32 27.63 -10.18
N LEU A 469 26.00 26.54 -9.46
CA LEU A 469 25.86 25.17 -9.99
C LEU A 469 24.81 25.03 -11.10
N ALA A 470 23.86 25.95 -11.21
CA ALA A 470 22.88 25.97 -12.29
C ALA A 470 23.50 26.25 -13.65
N ASP A 471 24.53 27.12 -13.69
CA ASP A 471 25.19 27.61 -14.90
C ASP A 471 26.59 27.00 -15.09
N ASP A 472 27.24 26.60 -14.00
CA ASP A 472 28.59 26.01 -13.97
C ASP A 472 28.62 24.71 -13.13
N PRO A 473 28.56 23.56 -13.79
CA PRO A 473 28.65 22.25 -13.09
C PRO A 473 29.97 22.03 -12.36
N GLU A 474 31.02 22.77 -12.67
CA GLU A 474 32.33 22.64 -12.01
C GLU A 474 32.50 23.55 -10.79
N ALA A 475 31.51 24.37 -10.45
CA ALA A 475 31.51 25.24 -9.26
C ALA A 475 31.71 24.50 -7.92
N TRP A 476 31.54 23.17 -7.88
CA TRP A 476 31.87 22.34 -6.74
C TRP A 476 33.32 22.46 -6.27
N ARG A 477 34.24 22.92 -7.16
CA ARG A 477 35.67 23.16 -6.85
C ARG A 477 35.84 24.25 -5.78
N ASP A 478 34.90 25.19 -5.69
CA ASP A 478 34.92 26.21 -4.62
C ASP A 478 34.77 25.55 -3.25
N LEU A 479 33.91 24.52 -3.12
CA LEU A 479 33.74 23.73 -1.88
C LEU A 479 35.01 22.94 -1.55
N TRP A 480 35.64 22.35 -2.55
CA TRP A 480 36.86 21.57 -2.36
C TRP A 480 38.05 22.42 -1.90
N ALA A 481 38.10 23.70 -2.24
CA ALA A 481 39.13 24.60 -1.78
C ALA A 481 39.09 24.86 -0.27
N ASP A 482 37.93 24.76 0.37
CA ASP A 482 37.78 24.92 1.80
C ASP A 482 38.16 23.63 2.59
N PRO A 483 39.06 23.70 3.59
CA PRO A 483 39.49 22.50 4.33
C PRO A 483 38.38 21.74 5.07
N MET A 484 37.39 22.44 5.63
CA MET A 484 36.26 21.81 6.33
C MET A 484 35.33 21.09 5.32
N ALA A 485 34.94 21.78 4.25
CA ALA A 485 34.08 21.19 3.22
C ALA A 485 34.77 19.99 2.56
N ARG A 486 36.07 20.10 2.27
CA ARG A 486 36.89 19.00 1.72
C ARG A 486 36.90 17.79 2.63
N ALA A 487 37.15 17.95 3.93
CA ALA A 487 37.16 16.86 4.88
C ALA A 487 35.77 16.20 5.03
N LEU A 488 34.69 16.98 4.93
CA LEU A 488 33.33 16.44 4.94
C LEU A 488 33.04 15.56 3.70
N THR A 489 33.63 15.84 2.54
CA THR A 489 33.49 14.98 1.34
C THR A 489 34.15 13.62 1.52
N MET A 490 35.15 13.53 2.40
CA MET A 490 35.91 12.29 2.66
C MET A 490 35.22 11.36 3.65
N ILE A 491 34.05 11.75 4.20
CA ILE A 491 33.29 10.85 5.09
C ILE A 491 32.88 9.61 4.30
N GLY A 492 33.21 8.44 4.84
CA GLY A 492 32.98 7.13 4.19
C GLY A 492 34.17 6.61 3.38
N VAL A 493 35.24 7.38 3.24
CA VAL A 493 36.54 6.86 2.75
C VAL A 493 37.23 6.15 3.91
N PRO A 494 37.66 4.87 3.76
CA PRO A 494 38.41 4.17 4.82
C PRO A 494 39.71 4.90 5.19
N GLU A 495 40.07 4.88 6.45
CA GLU A 495 41.18 5.67 7.00
C GLU A 495 42.51 5.47 6.23
N ALA A 496 42.80 4.23 5.80
CA ALA A 496 44.01 3.90 5.01
C ALA A 496 44.11 4.64 3.66
N TYR A 497 43.00 5.15 3.16
CA TYR A 497 42.91 5.84 1.88
C TYR A 497 42.58 7.33 2.02
N ASN A 498 42.26 7.83 3.21
CA ASN A 498 41.85 9.22 3.43
C ASN A 498 43.06 10.15 3.58
N GLY A 499 43.36 10.92 2.55
CA GLY A 499 44.41 11.93 2.56
C GLY A 499 44.05 13.26 3.27
N PHE A 500 42.81 13.44 3.70
CA PHE A 500 42.29 14.68 4.30
C PHE A 500 41.49 14.41 5.57
N PRO A 501 42.15 14.01 6.66
CA PRO A 501 41.49 13.55 7.87
C PRO A 501 40.69 14.66 8.56
N LEU A 502 39.57 14.27 9.20
CA LEU A 502 38.69 15.18 9.95
C LEU A 502 39.42 15.93 11.07
N SER A 503 40.43 15.32 11.65
CA SER A 503 41.28 15.92 12.71
C SER A 503 42.00 17.20 12.27
N GLU A 504 42.30 17.35 10.99
CA GLU A 504 43.03 18.48 10.42
C GLU A 504 42.10 19.53 9.79
N SER A 505 40.79 19.28 9.76
CA SER A 505 39.81 20.09 9.04
C SER A 505 39.35 21.37 9.78
N GLY A 506 39.64 21.52 11.08
CA GLY A 506 39.07 22.56 11.92
C GLY A 506 37.67 22.23 12.49
N LEU A 507 37.08 21.09 12.12
CA LEU A 507 35.79 20.62 12.66
C LEU A 507 35.87 20.18 14.12
N GLY A 508 37.08 19.85 14.65
CA GLY A 508 37.29 19.44 16.01
C GLY A 508 36.71 18.07 16.36
N ILE A 509 36.62 17.20 15.37
CA ILE A 509 36.27 15.78 15.51
C ILE A 509 37.32 14.94 14.77
N THR A 510 37.55 13.73 15.24
CA THR A 510 38.53 12.78 14.66
C THR A 510 37.86 11.72 13.81
N HIS A 511 36.58 11.43 14.08
CA HIS A 511 35.77 10.48 13.33
C HIS A 511 34.33 11.00 13.24
N CYS A 512 33.59 10.50 12.29
CA CYS A 512 32.21 10.87 12.06
C CYS A 512 31.32 9.60 12.00
N PRO A 513 30.71 9.21 13.12
CA PRO A 513 29.74 8.11 13.12
C PRO A 513 28.54 8.46 12.26
N HIS A 514 27.80 7.41 11.83
CA HIS A 514 26.73 7.59 10.83
C HIS A 514 25.62 8.57 11.26
N ASP A 515 25.22 8.56 12.53
CA ASP A 515 24.22 9.46 13.08
C ASP A 515 24.69 10.92 13.08
N LEU A 516 25.95 11.18 13.40
CA LEU A 516 26.55 12.52 13.29
C LEU A 516 26.68 12.95 11.82
N HIS A 517 27.02 12.03 10.90
CA HIS A 517 27.02 12.32 9.47
C HIS A 517 25.63 12.77 9.00
N VAL A 518 24.56 12.07 9.38
CA VAL A 518 23.17 12.44 9.09
C VAL A 518 22.84 13.85 9.60
N ALA A 519 23.26 14.18 10.84
CA ALA A 519 23.04 15.51 11.40
C ALA A 519 23.84 16.62 10.69
N ILE A 520 25.07 16.34 10.27
CA ILE A 520 25.87 17.27 9.44
C ILE A 520 25.20 17.51 8.09
N VAL A 521 24.73 16.46 7.43
CA VAL A 521 24.03 16.59 6.14
C VAL A 521 22.74 17.41 6.29
N GLU A 522 21.97 17.22 7.36
CA GLU A 522 20.81 18.06 7.63
C GLU A 522 21.19 19.52 7.76
N ARG A 523 22.25 19.83 8.52
CA ARG A 523 22.74 21.20 8.70
C ARG A 523 23.20 21.83 7.38
N LEU A 524 23.97 21.11 6.57
CA LEU A 524 24.43 21.60 5.26
C LEU A 524 23.28 21.80 4.27
N ALA A 525 22.27 20.92 4.28
CA ALA A 525 21.10 21.06 3.43
C ALA A 525 20.23 22.27 3.76
N ARG A 526 20.30 22.81 4.99
CA ARG A 526 19.71 24.12 5.33
C ARG A 526 20.32 25.24 4.51
N PHE A 527 21.59 25.12 4.16
CA PHE A 527 22.27 26.12 3.35
C PHE A 527 21.93 25.90 1.89
N ASP A 528 22.34 24.74 1.32
CA ASP A 528 22.04 24.37 -0.06
C ASP A 528 22.21 22.86 -0.28
N ALA A 529 21.13 22.18 -0.64
CA ALA A 529 21.15 20.74 -0.89
C ALA A 529 21.88 20.38 -2.20
N GLY A 530 21.78 21.22 -3.21
CA GLY A 530 22.48 21.05 -4.49
C GLY A 530 24.00 21.03 -4.31
N SER A 531 24.54 21.91 -3.45
CA SER A 531 25.97 21.95 -3.13
C SER A 531 26.47 20.65 -2.48
N ILE A 532 25.66 19.99 -1.64
CA ILE A 532 26.02 18.69 -1.05
C ILE A 532 26.16 17.64 -2.13
N LEU A 533 25.19 17.58 -3.06
CA LEU A 533 25.19 16.60 -4.13
C LEU A 533 26.30 16.82 -5.16
N ALA A 534 26.86 18.03 -5.21
CA ALA A 534 28.00 18.35 -6.06
C ALA A 534 29.33 17.89 -5.48
N LEU A 535 29.42 17.57 -4.19
CA LEU A 535 30.65 17.11 -3.54
C LEU A 535 31.13 15.78 -4.12
N GLN A 536 32.43 15.70 -4.39
CA GLN A 536 33.06 14.53 -5.04
C GLN A 536 33.57 13.53 -3.98
N GLY A 537 32.69 12.69 -3.47
CA GLY A 537 32.97 11.70 -2.44
C GLY A 537 32.67 10.25 -2.85
N PRO A 538 32.87 9.28 -1.96
CA PRO A 538 32.73 7.84 -2.27
C PRO A 538 31.28 7.42 -2.53
N SER A 539 30.29 8.20 -2.09
CA SER A 539 28.85 7.97 -2.29
C SER A 539 28.39 6.52 -2.01
N LEU A 540 27.29 6.11 -2.61
CA LEU A 540 26.76 4.73 -2.57
C LEU A 540 27.74 3.70 -3.12
N ALA A 541 28.52 4.06 -4.17
CA ALA A 541 29.50 3.16 -4.77
C ALA A 541 30.59 2.75 -3.76
N GLY A 542 31.11 3.74 -3.02
CA GLY A 542 32.08 3.48 -1.95
C GLY A 542 31.50 2.62 -0.83
N GLY A 543 30.25 2.88 -0.42
CA GLY A 543 29.56 2.05 0.58
C GLY A 543 29.39 0.61 0.12
N ALA A 544 29.05 0.37 -1.16
CA ALA A 544 28.96 -0.97 -1.73
C ALA A 544 30.31 -1.68 -1.77
N LEU A 545 31.35 -1.00 -2.23
CA LEU A 545 32.71 -1.54 -2.29
C LEU A 545 33.26 -1.87 -0.89
N ASP A 546 33.03 -1.00 0.08
CA ASP A 546 33.48 -1.23 1.47
C ASP A 546 32.80 -2.45 2.07
N ALA A 547 31.53 -2.68 1.77
CA ALA A 547 30.76 -3.80 2.30
C ALA A 547 31.15 -5.16 1.66
N VAL A 548 31.33 -5.21 0.33
CA VAL A 548 31.42 -6.49 -0.41
C VAL A 548 32.57 -6.58 -1.41
N GLY A 549 33.38 -5.53 -1.58
CA GLY A 549 34.51 -5.51 -2.51
C GLY A 549 35.71 -6.29 -1.99
N THR A 550 36.48 -6.88 -2.91
CA THR A 550 37.78 -7.49 -2.59
C THR A 550 38.84 -6.42 -2.20
N PRO A 551 39.93 -6.79 -1.54
CA PRO A 551 41.01 -5.83 -1.24
C PRO A 551 41.54 -5.12 -2.48
N GLU A 552 41.67 -5.82 -3.61
CA GLU A 552 42.14 -5.25 -4.89
C GLU A 552 41.12 -4.25 -5.47
N GLN A 553 39.83 -4.57 -5.40
CA GLN A 553 38.76 -3.66 -5.84
C GLN A 553 38.67 -2.41 -4.94
N LYS A 554 38.88 -2.56 -3.63
CA LYS A 554 38.93 -1.45 -2.66
C LYS A 554 40.15 -0.55 -2.95
N GLU A 555 41.33 -1.13 -3.16
CA GLU A 555 42.54 -0.36 -3.53
C GLU A 555 42.31 0.42 -4.84
N ARG A 556 41.78 -0.25 -5.88
CA ARG A 556 41.45 0.37 -7.18
C ARG A 556 40.47 1.54 -7.05
N PHE A 557 39.49 1.42 -6.17
CA PHE A 557 38.47 2.44 -5.96
C PHE A 557 38.93 3.59 -5.05
N PHE A 558 39.57 3.28 -3.94
CA PHE A 558 39.86 4.26 -2.88
C PHE A 558 41.24 4.91 -2.97
N ALA A 559 42.20 4.34 -3.69
CA ALA A 559 43.58 4.82 -3.67
C ALA A 559 43.75 6.30 -4.06
N ALA A 560 42.94 6.78 -5.00
CA ALA A 560 43.01 8.16 -5.46
C ALA A 560 42.62 9.18 -4.38
N TYR A 561 41.82 8.81 -3.40
CA TYR A 561 41.42 9.68 -2.30
C TYR A 561 42.58 10.11 -1.39
N ARG A 562 43.72 9.41 -1.45
CA ARG A 562 44.96 9.83 -0.76
C ARG A 562 45.44 11.20 -1.26
N HIS A 563 45.09 11.57 -2.48
CA HIS A 563 45.69 12.73 -3.18
C HIS A 563 44.66 13.79 -3.58
N GLY A 564 43.38 13.47 -3.67
CA GLY A 564 42.35 14.40 -4.11
C GLY A 564 40.95 13.83 -4.11
N PRO A 565 39.96 14.61 -4.53
CA PRO A 565 38.59 14.12 -4.68
C PRO A 565 38.49 13.15 -5.84
N GLN A 566 37.65 12.14 -5.66
CA GLN A 566 37.30 11.18 -6.68
C GLN A 566 35.80 11.28 -6.96
N GLY A 567 35.44 11.64 -8.18
CA GLY A 567 34.05 11.58 -8.62
C GLY A 567 33.62 10.14 -8.76
N THR A 568 32.48 9.80 -8.23
CA THR A 568 31.90 8.46 -8.27
C THR A 568 30.45 8.48 -8.69
N PHE A 569 29.95 7.36 -9.20
CA PHE A 569 28.54 7.17 -9.55
C PHE A 569 28.04 5.77 -9.15
N PHE A 570 26.72 5.66 -8.99
CA PHE A 570 26.04 4.40 -8.71
C PHE A 570 24.80 4.28 -9.61
N ALA A 571 24.86 3.39 -10.61
CA ALA A 571 23.87 3.34 -11.68
C ALA A 571 22.94 2.13 -11.53
N VAL A 572 21.74 2.36 -11.06
CA VAL A 572 20.70 1.34 -10.87
C VAL A 572 19.51 1.57 -11.79
N THR A 573 18.91 2.77 -11.76
CA THR A 573 17.67 3.13 -12.46
C THR A 573 17.82 3.06 -13.98
N GLU A 574 16.79 2.54 -14.66
CA GLU A 574 16.73 2.43 -16.12
C GLU A 574 15.54 3.24 -16.68
N PRO A 575 15.58 3.63 -17.98
CA PRO A 575 14.52 4.45 -18.57
C PRO A 575 13.12 3.83 -18.49
N GLU A 576 13.01 2.51 -18.68
CA GLU A 576 11.75 1.78 -18.73
C GLU A 576 11.35 1.19 -17.36
N VAL A 577 12.27 1.19 -16.39
CA VAL A 577 12.10 0.55 -15.08
C VAL A 577 12.52 1.52 -13.97
N GLY A 578 11.55 2.09 -13.27
CA GLY A 578 11.80 3.04 -12.21
C GLY A 578 12.30 2.38 -10.90
N SER A 579 11.49 2.38 -9.85
CA SER A 579 11.88 1.89 -8.51
C SER A 579 11.99 0.36 -8.39
N ASP A 580 11.56 -0.41 -9.38
CA ASP A 580 11.73 -1.87 -9.39
C ASP A 580 13.06 -2.27 -10.04
N ALA A 581 14.14 -2.17 -9.29
CA ALA A 581 15.46 -2.59 -9.76
C ALA A 581 15.52 -4.09 -10.15
N SER A 582 14.53 -4.90 -9.76
CA SER A 582 14.49 -6.33 -10.11
C SER A 582 14.06 -6.59 -11.55
N ALA A 583 13.41 -5.63 -12.19
CA ALA A 583 12.96 -5.72 -13.58
C ALA A 583 13.96 -5.11 -14.59
N GLY A 584 15.16 -4.72 -14.14
CA GLY A 584 16.18 -4.07 -15.00
C GLY A 584 16.63 -4.92 -16.17
N THR A 585 16.83 -4.25 -17.32
CA THR A 585 17.18 -4.83 -18.63
C THR A 585 18.66 -4.68 -19.00
N THR A 586 19.49 -4.09 -18.14
CA THR A 586 20.96 -4.03 -18.32
C THR A 586 21.56 -5.40 -18.08
N VAL A 587 22.22 -5.98 -19.10
CA VAL A 587 22.57 -7.40 -19.13
C VAL A 587 24.06 -7.62 -19.40
N LEU A 588 24.64 -8.59 -18.67
CA LEU A 588 25.99 -9.16 -18.87
C LEU A 588 25.88 -10.40 -19.76
N HIS A 589 26.44 -10.37 -20.93
CA HIS A 589 26.56 -11.49 -21.86
C HIS A 589 27.96 -12.11 -21.76
N PRO A 590 28.08 -13.44 -21.59
CA PRO A 590 29.38 -14.08 -21.50
C PRO A 590 30.14 -14.03 -22.84
N THR A 591 31.47 -13.85 -22.76
CA THR A 591 32.41 -13.88 -23.88
C THR A 591 33.69 -14.62 -23.46
N GLY A 592 33.68 -15.94 -23.52
CA GLY A 592 34.78 -16.77 -22.97
C GLY A 592 34.82 -16.71 -21.44
N THR A 593 35.91 -16.22 -20.85
CA THR A 593 36.07 -16.02 -19.40
C THR A 593 35.51 -14.66 -18.91
N ASP A 594 35.27 -13.74 -19.82
CA ASP A 594 34.86 -12.37 -19.53
C ASP A 594 33.41 -12.12 -19.98
N TYR A 595 32.95 -10.87 -19.89
CA TYR A 595 31.58 -10.48 -20.21
C TYR A 595 31.55 -9.22 -21.07
N VAL A 596 30.39 -9.01 -21.72
CA VAL A 596 30.03 -7.76 -22.39
C VAL A 596 28.74 -7.22 -21.76
N LEU A 597 28.79 -5.98 -21.29
CA LEU A 597 27.66 -5.30 -20.66
C LEU A 597 26.94 -4.42 -21.68
N ARG A 598 25.60 -4.57 -21.75
CA ARG A 598 24.68 -3.80 -22.59
C ARG A 598 23.52 -3.28 -21.79
N GLY A 599 23.06 -2.08 -22.09
CA GLY A 599 21.86 -1.50 -21.48
C GLY A 599 21.88 0.02 -21.42
N SER A 600 20.90 0.59 -20.74
CA SER A 600 20.76 2.02 -20.51
C SER A 600 20.45 2.31 -19.05
N LYS A 601 21.09 3.32 -18.48
CA LYS A 601 20.82 3.83 -17.14
C LYS A 601 20.40 5.28 -17.20
N MET A 602 19.52 5.72 -16.31
CA MET A 602 18.95 7.05 -16.30
C MET A 602 18.90 7.65 -14.89
N LEU A 603 18.94 8.97 -14.79
CA LEU A 603 18.98 9.71 -13.53
C LEU A 603 20.23 9.39 -12.67
N ILE A 604 21.37 9.18 -13.33
CA ILE A 604 22.61 8.82 -12.65
C ILE A 604 23.37 10.09 -12.30
N GLY A 605 23.52 10.33 -11.00
CA GLY A 605 24.26 11.49 -10.49
C GLY A 605 25.76 11.39 -10.77
N ASN A 606 26.37 12.49 -11.15
CA ASN A 606 27.80 12.70 -11.26
C ASN A 606 28.56 11.86 -12.32
N VAL A 607 27.91 11.00 -13.11
CA VAL A 607 28.59 10.10 -14.04
C VAL A 607 29.43 10.84 -15.10
N ALA A 608 29.02 12.05 -15.50
CA ALA A 608 29.76 12.85 -16.50
C ALA A 608 31.14 13.33 -16.00
N ARG A 609 31.37 13.37 -14.71
CA ARG A 609 32.60 13.79 -14.05
C ARG A 609 33.25 12.74 -13.18
N ALA A 610 32.67 11.53 -13.14
CA ALA A 610 33.16 10.42 -12.35
C ALA A 610 34.37 9.74 -12.98
N GLN A 611 35.33 9.37 -12.16
CA GLN A 611 36.48 8.58 -12.53
C GLN A 611 36.17 7.07 -12.42
N ILE A 612 35.31 6.68 -11.49
CA ILE A 612 34.96 5.30 -11.24
C ILE A 612 33.54 5.20 -10.66
N GLY A 613 32.85 4.09 -10.89
CA GLY A 613 31.52 3.86 -10.33
C GLY A 613 31.04 2.44 -10.49
N ILE A 614 29.80 2.20 -10.09
CA ILE A 614 29.18 0.88 -10.11
C ILE A 614 27.91 0.92 -10.97
N VAL A 615 27.77 -0.09 -11.82
CA VAL A 615 26.56 -0.36 -12.61
C VAL A 615 25.91 -1.66 -12.11
N PHE A 616 24.62 -1.59 -11.84
CA PHE A 616 23.80 -2.76 -11.54
C PHE A 616 23.36 -3.46 -12.81
N ALA A 617 23.60 -4.76 -12.92
CA ALA A 617 23.33 -5.57 -14.10
C ALA A 617 22.79 -6.96 -13.76
N THR A 618 22.38 -7.70 -14.79
CA THR A 618 21.88 -9.06 -14.70
C THR A 618 22.70 -9.98 -15.61
N PHE A 619 23.11 -11.15 -15.14
CA PHE A 619 23.70 -12.17 -16.00
C PHE A 619 22.65 -12.77 -16.94
N ALA A 620 22.91 -12.73 -18.26
CA ALA A 620 21.98 -13.21 -19.30
C ALA A 620 21.55 -14.68 -19.09
N GLU A 621 22.50 -15.54 -18.72
CA GLU A 621 22.28 -16.99 -18.62
C GLU A 621 21.54 -17.40 -17.33
N THR A 622 21.78 -16.72 -16.23
CA THR A 622 21.35 -17.16 -14.90
C THR A 622 20.28 -16.29 -14.26
N GLY A 623 20.07 -15.07 -14.79
CA GLY A 623 19.21 -14.07 -14.17
C GLY A 623 19.74 -13.51 -12.83
N ARG A 624 20.95 -13.92 -12.41
CA ARG A 624 21.60 -13.41 -11.19
C ARG A 624 21.94 -11.94 -11.34
N ARG A 625 21.97 -11.24 -10.21
CA ARG A 625 22.31 -9.81 -10.16
C ARG A 625 23.78 -9.61 -9.86
N ALA A 626 24.39 -8.62 -10.50
CA ALA A 626 25.79 -8.25 -10.31
C ALA A 626 25.95 -6.74 -10.17
N LEU A 627 26.98 -6.35 -9.45
CA LEU A 627 27.53 -5.00 -9.43
C LEU A 627 28.80 -5.00 -10.28
N VAL A 628 28.88 -4.09 -11.25
CA VAL A 628 29.99 -4.00 -12.19
C VAL A 628 30.75 -2.71 -11.94
N LEU A 629 32.04 -2.81 -11.65
CA LEU A 629 32.94 -1.68 -11.48
C LEU A 629 33.32 -1.11 -12.85
N ILE A 630 33.03 0.16 -13.08
CA ILE A 630 33.24 0.85 -14.36
C ILE A 630 34.11 2.08 -14.16
N GLU A 631 35.14 2.22 -15.00
CA GLU A 631 35.97 3.44 -15.12
C GLU A 631 35.64 4.14 -16.42
N PRO A 632 34.85 5.20 -16.44
CA PRO A 632 34.32 5.80 -17.66
C PRO A 632 35.37 6.24 -18.65
N GLU A 633 36.50 6.78 -18.19
CA GLU A 633 37.53 7.25 -19.07
C GLU A 633 38.23 6.15 -19.88
N LYS A 634 38.46 4.98 -19.23
CA LYS A 634 39.04 3.79 -19.87
C LYS A 634 38.09 3.14 -20.88
N LEU A 635 36.81 3.33 -20.71
CA LEU A 635 35.74 2.68 -21.49
C LEU A 635 34.99 3.67 -22.41
N ARG A 636 35.54 4.85 -22.66
CA ARG A 636 34.88 5.97 -23.34
C ARG A 636 34.29 5.62 -24.72
N ALA A 637 34.93 4.69 -25.44
CA ALA A 637 34.45 4.24 -26.75
C ALA A 637 33.12 3.43 -26.67
N HIS A 638 32.83 2.91 -25.51
CA HIS A 638 31.66 2.03 -25.23
C HIS A 638 30.54 2.75 -24.44
N LEU A 639 30.77 3.99 -24.00
CA LEU A 639 29.86 4.76 -23.16
C LEU A 639 29.38 6.02 -23.87
N GLU A 640 28.07 6.24 -23.85
CA GLU A 640 27.49 7.54 -24.23
C GLU A 640 26.82 8.15 -22.99
N ILE A 641 27.33 9.30 -22.54
CA ILE A 641 26.90 10.02 -21.36
C ILE A 641 26.21 11.32 -21.78
N THR A 642 24.93 11.47 -21.48
CA THR A 642 24.14 12.65 -21.81
C THR A 642 23.60 13.30 -20.55
N ARG A 643 23.94 14.57 -20.28
CA ARG A 643 23.38 15.35 -19.16
C ARG A 643 21.91 15.62 -19.36
N LEU A 644 21.13 15.45 -18.30
CA LEU A 644 19.69 15.67 -18.29
C LEU A 644 19.39 17.09 -17.77
N PRO A 645 18.52 17.87 -18.44
CA PRO A 645 18.07 19.15 -17.90
C PRO A 645 17.18 18.92 -16.67
N THR A 646 17.52 19.55 -15.55
CA THR A 646 16.77 19.46 -14.31
C THR A 646 16.33 20.84 -13.83
N SER A 647 15.14 20.95 -13.27
CA SER A 647 14.60 22.20 -12.72
C SER A 647 15.15 22.53 -11.32
N GLY A 648 15.69 21.53 -10.62
CA GLY A 648 16.33 21.62 -9.31
C GLY A 648 17.44 20.60 -9.19
N MET A 649 18.10 20.52 -8.01
CA MET A 649 19.18 19.57 -7.72
C MET A 649 20.37 19.70 -8.70
N SER A 650 20.69 20.91 -9.14
CA SER A 650 21.72 21.16 -10.16
C SER A 650 23.08 20.55 -9.83
N GLY A 651 23.42 20.44 -8.54
CA GLY A 651 24.67 19.81 -8.10
C GLY A 651 24.74 18.31 -8.30
N ALA A 652 23.61 17.62 -8.50
CA ALA A 652 23.59 16.17 -8.73
C ALA A 652 24.12 15.78 -10.13
N ASP A 653 24.20 16.72 -11.08
CA ASP A 653 24.66 16.49 -12.45
C ASP A 653 24.09 15.21 -13.07
N LEU A 654 22.74 15.13 -13.10
CA LEU A 654 22.02 13.93 -13.52
C LEU A 654 22.22 13.63 -14.99
N CYS A 655 22.53 12.38 -15.30
CA CYS A 655 22.82 11.92 -16.65
C CYS A 655 22.05 10.67 -17.03
N ARG A 656 21.94 10.47 -18.34
CA ARG A 656 21.69 9.18 -18.98
C ARG A 656 23.02 8.56 -19.39
N LEU A 657 23.15 7.24 -19.18
CA LEU A 657 24.32 6.44 -19.49
C LEU A 657 23.91 5.27 -20.38
N GLU A 658 24.35 5.30 -21.65
CA GLU A 658 24.21 4.19 -22.58
C GLU A 658 25.46 3.32 -22.55
N LEU A 659 25.25 2.01 -22.44
CA LEU A 659 26.29 0.97 -22.34
C LEU A 659 26.27 0.13 -23.61
N ARG A 660 27.27 0.33 -24.48
CA ARG A 660 27.36 -0.30 -25.82
C ARG A 660 28.54 -1.25 -25.87
N ASP A 661 28.26 -2.54 -25.68
CA ASP A 661 29.29 -3.59 -25.73
C ASP A 661 30.49 -3.29 -24.80
N VAL A 662 30.21 -2.89 -23.58
CA VAL A 662 31.25 -2.57 -22.58
C VAL A 662 31.97 -3.85 -22.16
N PRO A 663 33.29 -3.97 -22.39
CA PRO A 663 34.05 -5.12 -21.93
C PRO A 663 34.15 -5.12 -20.40
N VAL A 664 33.86 -6.26 -19.78
CA VAL A 664 33.87 -6.45 -18.33
C VAL A 664 34.68 -7.72 -18.02
N ALA A 665 35.78 -7.54 -17.33
CA ALA A 665 36.58 -8.67 -16.84
C ALA A 665 35.94 -9.26 -15.55
N GLU A 666 36.26 -10.52 -15.24
CA GLU A 666 35.78 -11.12 -13.99
C GLU A 666 36.18 -10.31 -12.75
N ALA A 667 37.38 -9.68 -12.76
CA ALA A 667 37.86 -8.80 -11.70
C ALA A 667 37.03 -7.51 -11.49
N ASP A 668 36.19 -7.14 -12.47
CA ASP A 668 35.29 -5.98 -12.38
C ASP A 668 33.94 -6.34 -11.73
N LEU A 669 33.67 -7.62 -11.48
CA LEU A 669 32.43 -8.08 -10.87
C LEU A 669 32.55 -8.02 -9.34
N VAL A 670 31.75 -7.13 -8.73
CA VAL A 670 31.68 -6.96 -7.27
C VAL A 670 30.54 -7.83 -6.73
N ALA A 671 30.71 -8.45 -5.56
CA ALA A 671 29.73 -9.34 -4.92
C ALA A 671 29.37 -10.63 -5.71
N ALA A 672 30.09 -10.95 -6.79
CA ALA A 672 29.89 -12.20 -7.53
C ALA A 672 30.58 -13.44 -6.90
N GLN A 673 31.41 -13.24 -5.86
CA GLN A 673 32.33 -14.25 -5.31
C GLN A 673 31.80 -15.00 -4.07
N SER A 674 30.50 -15.03 -3.82
CA SER A 674 29.93 -15.83 -2.73
C SER A 674 30.14 -17.33 -2.99
N GLU A 675 30.64 -18.09 -2.00
CA GLU A 675 30.80 -19.54 -2.08
C GLU A 675 29.50 -20.32 -2.36
N ARG A 676 28.35 -19.71 -2.08
CA ARG A 676 27.00 -20.20 -2.40
C ARG A 676 26.16 -19.07 -2.96
N PRO A 677 26.39 -18.66 -4.23
CA PRO A 677 25.72 -17.53 -4.80
C PRO A 677 24.23 -17.80 -4.98
N THR A 678 23.39 -16.88 -4.46
CA THR A 678 21.93 -16.89 -4.66
C THR A 678 21.55 -15.91 -5.77
N LEU A 679 20.35 -16.05 -6.34
CA LEU A 679 19.80 -15.09 -7.32
C LEU A 679 19.70 -13.65 -6.78
N ARG A 680 19.82 -13.47 -5.44
CA ARG A 680 19.60 -12.21 -4.73
C ARG A 680 20.87 -11.53 -4.21
N ASP A 681 22.06 -12.10 -4.36
CA ASP A 681 23.28 -11.60 -3.68
C ASP A 681 23.61 -10.15 -4.03
N GLY A 682 23.61 -9.79 -5.32
CA GLY A 682 23.79 -8.39 -5.72
C GLY A 682 22.68 -7.46 -5.23
N PHE A 683 21.44 -7.96 -5.11
CA PHE A 683 20.31 -7.18 -4.62
C PHE A 683 20.37 -6.96 -3.10
N MET A 684 20.85 -7.92 -2.34
CA MET A 684 21.05 -7.79 -0.89
C MET A 684 22.15 -6.77 -0.57
N ALA A 685 23.24 -6.75 -1.35
CA ALA A 685 24.30 -5.76 -1.21
C ALA A 685 23.78 -4.34 -1.46
N ILE A 686 22.95 -4.13 -2.50
CA ILE A 686 22.30 -2.84 -2.78
C ILE A 686 21.35 -2.42 -1.65
N ASN A 687 20.54 -3.33 -1.15
CA ASN A 687 19.60 -3.02 -0.06
C ASN A 687 20.33 -2.53 1.20
N GLY A 688 21.43 -3.18 1.58
CA GLY A 688 22.22 -2.74 2.73
C GLY A 688 22.80 -1.33 2.54
N VAL A 689 23.24 -1.00 1.32
CA VAL A 689 23.70 0.36 1.00
C VAL A 689 22.55 1.37 1.07
N PHE A 690 21.39 1.06 0.48
CA PHE A 690 20.22 1.96 0.52
C PHE A 690 19.71 2.18 1.95
N GLU A 691 19.68 1.15 2.80
CA GLU A 691 19.31 1.29 4.21
C GLU A 691 20.23 2.26 4.98
N ARG A 692 21.52 2.27 4.64
CA ARG A 692 22.49 3.22 5.20
C ARG A 692 22.27 4.66 4.70
N TYR A 693 21.86 4.84 3.42
CA TYR A 693 21.75 6.18 2.83
C TYR A 693 20.33 6.79 2.90
N ARG A 694 19.28 6.03 3.11
CA ARG A 694 17.92 6.57 3.28
C ARG A 694 17.78 7.58 4.43
N PRO A 695 18.39 7.41 5.62
CA PRO A 695 18.45 8.46 6.64
C PRO A 695 19.16 9.73 6.18
N VAL A 696 20.17 9.60 5.32
CA VAL A 696 20.87 10.76 4.71
C VAL A 696 19.94 11.52 3.77
N VAL A 697 19.12 10.83 2.96
CA VAL A 697 18.11 11.49 2.11
C VAL A 697 17.02 12.16 2.95
N ALA A 698 16.58 11.53 4.04
CA ALA A 698 15.66 12.18 4.99
C ALA A 698 16.25 13.47 5.59
N ALA A 699 17.54 13.44 5.95
CA ALA A 699 18.26 14.62 6.44
C ALA A 699 18.38 15.72 5.38
N LEU A 700 18.66 15.38 4.12
CA LEU A 700 18.65 16.33 2.99
C LEU A 700 17.28 17.02 2.85
N ALA A 701 16.19 16.24 2.85
CA ALA A 701 14.83 16.78 2.73
C ALA A 701 14.45 17.68 3.91
N LEU A 702 14.72 17.24 5.15
CA LEU A 702 14.41 18.00 6.37
C LEU A 702 15.27 19.26 6.49
N GLY A 703 16.58 19.17 6.19
CA GLY A 703 17.46 20.33 6.17
C GLY A 703 17.05 21.37 5.14
N ASN A 704 16.74 20.94 3.91
CA ASN A 704 16.21 21.83 2.87
C ASN A 704 14.89 22.50 3.29
N ALA A 705 13.98 21.73 3.91
CA ALA A 705 12.71 22.24 4.46
C ALA A 705 12.97 23.25 5.59
N ARG A 706 13.91 22.98 6.51
CA ARG A 706 14.32 23.94 7.55
C ARG A 706 14.88 25.21 6.93
N GLY A 707 15.70 25.10 5.88
CA GLY A 707 16.19 26.25 5.13
C GLY A 707 15.07 27.09 4.51
N MET A 708 13.99 26.47 4.01
CA MET A 708 12.80 27.20 3.57
C MET A 708 12.10 27.94 4.72
N LEU A 709 11.93 27.30 5.87
CA LEU A 709 11.34 27.91 7.06
C LEU A 709 12.18 29.12 7.55
N GLU A 710 13.51 29.03 7.57
CA GLU A 710 14.40 30.12 7.91
C GLU A 710 14.28 31.32 6.93
N ARG A 711 14.01 31.06 5.64
CA ARG A 711 13.72 32.14 4.68
C ARG A 711 12.39 32.80 4.98
N LEU A 712 11.35 32.04 5.30
CA LEU A 712 10.04 32.57 5.69
C LEU A 712 10.13 33.43 6.96
N GLU A 713 10.98 33.03 7.93
CA GLU A 713 11.25 33.82 9.13
C GLU A 713 11.83 35.20 8.80
N ARG A 714 12.78 35.28 7.87
CA ARG A 714 13.33 36.57 7.36
C ARG A 714 12.29 37.46 6.70
N HIS A 715 11.21 36.87 6.15
CA HIS A 715 10.05 37.59 5.61
C HIS A 715 8.97 37.89 6.66
N GLY A 716 9.23 37.66 7.97
CA GLY A 716 8.28 37.91 9.06
C GLY A 716 7.11 36.92 9.12
N LEU A 717 7.22 35.75 8.48
CA LEU A 717 6.16 34.76 8.34
C LEU A 717 6.27 33.56 9.29
N ALA A 718 7.21 33.58 10.27
CA ALA A 718 7.45 32.45 11.17
C ALA A 718 6.18 31.97 11.90
N SER A 719 5.38 32.90 12.43
CA SER A 719 4.15 32.57 13.16
C SER A 719 3.09 31.91 12.29
N ALA A 720 2.99 32.30 11.02
CA ALA A 720 2.06 31.68 10.06
C ALA A 720 2.40 30.22 9.75
N PHE A 721 3.67 29.80 9.96
CA PHE A 721 4.18 28.46 9.72
C PHE A 721 4.59 27.71 11.00
N GLY A 722 4.10 28.14 12.19
CA GLY A 722 4.48 27.58 13.49
C GLY A 722 4.25 26.07 13.62
N ASP A 723 3.18 25.55 13.04
CA ASP A 723 2.90 24.11 12.96
C ASP A 723 3.93 23.34 12.10
N ALA A 724 4.42 23.94 11.02
CA ALA A 724 5.48 23.36 10.20
C ALA A 724 6.82 23.26 10.97
N TYR A 725 7.15 24.25 11.82
CA TYR A 725 8.29 24.17 12.71
C TYR A 725 8.16 23.01 13.71
N ARG A 726 6.97 22.81 14.31
CA ARG A 726 6.73 21.70 15.23
C ARG A 726 6.81 20.35 14.52
N SER A 727 6.20 20.23 13.34
CA SER A 727 6.27 19.01 12.53
C SER A 727 7.70 18.67 12.12
N HIS A 728 8.49 19.67 11.71
CA HIS A 728 9.91 19.50 11.40
C HIS A 728 10.68 18.96 12.63
N ALA A 729 10.48 19.55 13.80
CA ALA A 729 11.16 19.12 15.03
C ALA A 729 10.79 17.67 15.42
N ALA A 730 9.53 17.28 15.27
CA ALA A 730 9.09 15.90 15.49
C ALA A 730 9.77 14.91 14.52
N LEU A 731 9.90 15.27 13.24
CA LEU A 731 10.58 14.45 12.24
C LEU A 731 12.10 14.35 12.49
N ILE A 732 12.74 15.42 12.98
CA ILE A 732 14.14 15.37 13.42
C ILE A 732 14.30 14.40 14.60
N ALA A 733 13.38 14.42 15.56
CA ALA A 733 13.41 13.49 16.69
C ALA A 733 13.25 12.03 16.22
N ALA A 734 12.32 11.77 15.29
CA ALA A 734 12.13 10.44 14.71
C ALA A 734 13.38 9.97 13.92
N LEU A 735 14.01 10.87 13.14
CA LEU A 735 15.24 10.56 12.42
C LEU A 735 16.38 10.23 13.37
N ALA A 736 16.54 10.97 14.46
CA ALA A 736 17.54 10.70 15.50
C ALA A 736 17.35 9.31 16.13
N GLU A 737 16.11 8.92 16.43
CA GLU A 737 15.78 7.61 16.98
C GLU A 737 16.14 6.47 16.00
N VAL A 738 15.81 6.65 14.72
CA VAL A 738 16.16 5.67 13.65
C VAL A 738 17.69 5.49 13.58
N CYS A 739 18.45 6.60 13.58
CA CYS A 739 19.91 6.54 13.56
C CYS A 739 20.47 5.87 14.83
N ALA A 740 19.96 6.21 16.00
CA ALA A 740 20.37 5.61 17.27
C ALA A 740 20.07 4.10 17.33
N SER A 741 18.94 3.66 16.77
CA SER A 741 18.59 2.23 16.66
C SER A 741 19.59 1.48 15.75
N ALA A 742 19.94 2.07 14.61
CA ALA A 742 20.92 1.50 13.70
C ALA A 742 22.32 1.38 14.35
N MET A 743 22.73 2.40 15.08
CA MET A 743 24.02 2.41 15.82
C MET A 743 24.08 1.34 16.92
N ARG A 744 22.96 0.96 17.51
CA ARG A 744 22.86 -0.15 18.47
C ARG A 744 22.85 -1.55 17.82
N GLY A 745 23.03 -1.65 16.50
CA GLY A 745 22.97 -2.91 15.76
C GLY A 745 21.56 -3.50 15.60
N GLN A 746 20.53 -2.67 15.74
CA GLN A 746 19.12 -3.03 15.61
C GLN A 746 18.42 -2.17 14.52
N PRO A 747 18.95 -2.16 13.29
CA PRO A 747 18.30 -1.39 12.22
C PRO A 747 16.93 -1.99 11.91
N LYS A 748 15.89 -1.16 11.92
CA LYS A 748 14.55 -1.53 11.48
C LYS A 748 14.30 -0.97 10.09
N SER A 749 14.45 -1.79 9.06
CA SER A 749 14.34 -1.39 7.64
C SER A 749 13.06 -0.62 7.32
N HIS A 750 11.92 -0.99 7.94
CA HIS A 750 10.66 -0.29 7.75
C HIS A 750 10.68 1.13 8.36
N ARG A 751 11.28 1.32 9.54
CA ARG A 751 11.42 2.65 10.16
C ARG A 751 12.33 3.56 9.34
N ILE A 752 13.39 2.98 8.75
CA ILE A 752 14.27 3.69 7.81
C ILE A 752 13.49 4.14 6.55
N SER A 753 12.64 3.27 6.02
CA SER A 753 11.77 3.60 4.88
C SER A 753 10.72 4.64 5.25
N GLU A 754 10.10 4.49 6.41
CA GLU A 754 9.07 5.40 6.92
C GLU A 754 9.60 6.83 7.10
N ILE A 755 10.74 7.00 7.76
CA ILE A 755 11.30 8.35 7.98
C ILE A 755 11.70 9.03 6.68
N LYS A 756 12.24 8.30 5.68
CA LYS A 756 12.53 8.85 4.37
C LYS A 756 11.25 9.35 3.69
N TYR A 757 10.20 8.53 3.69
CA TYR A 757 8.90 8.91 3.14
C TYR A 757 8.31 10.16 3.84
N GLN A 758 8.27 10.16 5.18
CA GLN A 758 7.69 11.26 5.95
C GLN A 758 8.44 12.57 5.75
N ALA A 759 9.78 12.53 5.68
CA ALA A 759 10.62 13.70 5.43
C ALA A 759 10.36 14.32 4.06
N VAL A 760 10.26 13.49 3.02
CA VAL A 760 9.96 13.94 1.64
C VAL A 760 8.54 14.49 1.56
N ALA A 761 7.55 13.79 2.09
CA ALA A 761 6.16 14.24 2.10
C ALA A 761 5.98 15.58 2.83
N PHE A 762 6.68 15.76 3.96
CA PHE A 762 6.71 17.04 4.67
C PHE A 762 7.30 18.16 3.83
N SER A 763 8.45 17.91 3.17
CA SER A 763 9.11 18.90 2.30
C SER A 763 8.21 19.33 1.13
N ASP A 764 7.54 18.36 0.48
CA ASP A 764 6.59 18.61 -0.61
C ASP A 764 5.35 19.41 -0.14
N ALA A 765 4.77 19.03 0.98
CA ALA A 765 3.64 19.74 1.57
C ALA A 765 4.00 21.19 1.94
N LEU A 766 5.23 21.41 2.45
CA LEU A 766 5.72 22.75 2.76
C LEU A 766 5.88 23.60 1.49
N VAL A 767 6.41 23.04 0.40
CA VAL A 767 6.51 23.72 -0.90
C VAL A 767 5.13 24.15 -1.40
N ALA A 768 4.17 23.26 -1.40
CA ALA A 768 2.80 23.56 -1.83
C ALA A 768 2.15 24.65 -0.97
N ARG A 769 2.40 24.62 0.35
CA ARG A 769 1.92 25.62 1.29
C ARG A 769 2.57 27.00 1.07
N ILE A 770 3.89 27.06 0.88
CA ILE A 770 4.59 28.32 0.56
C ILE A 770 4.03 28.94 -0.71
N ALA A 771 3.87 28.17 -1.76
CA ALA A 771 3.33 28.66 -3.03
C ALA A 771 1.92 29.29 -2.86
N ARG A 772 1.10 28.74 -1.96
CA ARG A 772 -0.27 29.19 -1.72
C ARG A 772 -0.33 30.36 -0.70
N GLU A 773 0.42 30.29 0.39
CA GLU A 773 0.27 31.18 1.55
C GLU A 773 1.34 32.28 1.61
N ALA A 774 2.47 32.12 0.92
CA ALA A 774 3.59 33.06 0.87
C ALA A 774 4.08 33.35 -0.55
N PRO A 775 3.21 33.61 -1.56
CA PRO A 775 3.65 33.78 -2.94
C PRO A 775 4.59 34.97 -3.15
N ALA A 776 4.43 36.04 -2.37
CA ALA A 776 5.33 37.20 -2.42
C ALA A 776 6.77 36.84 -2.00
N ALA A 777 6.95 36.09 -0.90
CA ALA A 777 8.24 35.60 -0.47
C ALA A 777 8.86 34.66 -1.54
N MET A 778 8.05 33.76 -2.09
CA MET A 778 8.49 32.85 -3.17
C MET A 778 8.98 33.64 -4.40
N LEU A 779 8.30 34.70 -4.82
CA LEU A 779 8.65 35.48 -6.00
C LEU A 779 9.88 36.37 -5.80
N THR A 780 10.10 36.88 -4.59
CA THR A 780 11.16 37.85 -4.29
C THR A 780 12.44 37.22 -3.76
N ASP A 781 12.41 35.98 -3.27
CA ASP A 781 13.56 35.29 -2.67
C ASP A 781 14.12 34.18 -3.61
N PRO A 782 15.26 34.44 -4.28
CA PRO A 782 15.85 33.46 -5.22
C PRO A 782 16.31 32.17 -4.53
N LEU A 783 16.80 32.25 -3.28
CA LEU A 783 17.25 31.07 -2.52
C LEU A 783 16.05 30.22 -2.08
N LEU A 784 14.95 30.85 -1.65
CA LEU A 784 13.71 30.13 -1.36
C LEU A 784 13.20 29.38 -2.58
N ARG A 785 13.15 30.04 -3.74
CA ARG A 785 12.76 29.39 -5.01
C ARG A 785 13.64 28.19 -5.38
N ARG A 786 14.96 28.30 -5.18
CA ARG A 786 15.89 27.19 -5.44
C ARG A 786 15.58 26.01 -4.52
N LYS A 787 15.45 26.25 -3.22
CA LYS A 787 15.09 25.21 -2.25
C LYS A 787 13.74 24.53 -2.55
N MET A 788 12.76 25.28 -3.01
CA MET A 788 11.47 24.74 -3.41
C MET A 788 11.59 23.83 -4.65
N ARG A 789 12.45 24.17 -5.63
CA ARG A 789 12.71 23.32 -6.78
C ARG A 789 13.48 22.05 -6.39
N ASP A 790 14.47 22.16 -5.50
CA ASP A 790 15.28 21.04 -5.04
C ASP A 790 14.44 20.00 -4.28
N ALA A 791 13.41 20.45 -3.57
CA ALA A 791 12.54 19.59 -2.77
C ALA A 791 11.96 18.40 -3.56
N LYS A 792 11.60 18.60 -4.81
CA LYS A 792 11.05 17.54 -5.68
C LYS A 792 12.06 16.44 -6.02
N GLY A 793 13.34 16.74 -6.00
CA GLY A 793 14.39 15.75 -6.30
C GLY A 793 14.52 14.66 -5.25
N PHE A 794 14.21 14.93 -3.98
CA PHE A 794 14.34 13.95 -2.90
C PHE A 794 13.37 12.77 -3.04
N GLU A 795 12.25 12.94 -3.74
CA GLU A 795 11.31 11.85 -4.04
C GLU A 795 11.99 10.69 -4.78
N TYR A 796 12.88 11.01 -5.72
CA TYR A 796 13.49 10.03 -6.62
C TYR A 796 14.80 9.44 -6.09
N MET A 797 15.30 9.91 -4.94
CA MET A 797 16.54 9.42 -4.32
C MET A 797 16.27 8.18 -3.46
N GLU A 798 17.06 7.13 -3.64
CA GLU A 798 17.04 5.87 -2.86
C GLU A 798 15.68 5.17 -2.81
N GLY A 799 14.90 5.30 -3.90
CA GLY A 799 13.53 4.79 -4.04
C GLY A 799 12.46 5.85 -3.82
N THR A 800 11.37 5.73 -4.57
CA THR A 800 10.21 6.63 -4.46
C THR A 800 9.39 6.38 -3.19
N SER A 801 8.54 7.34 -2.81
CA SER A 801 7.62 7.23 -1.67
C SER A 801 6.77 5.97 -1.72
N ASN A 802 6.30 5.56 -2.89
CA ASN A 802 5.49 4.34 -3.06
C ASN A 802 6.24 3.07 -2.62
N ILE A 803 7.53 2.94 -2.96
CA ILE A 803 8.37 1.81 -2.52
C ILE A 803 8.58 1.84 -1.01
N HIS A 804 8.76 3.01 -0.42
CA HIS A 804 8.96 3.16 1.03
C HIS A 804 7.70 2.83 1.82
N VAL A 805 6.53 3.29 1.35
CA VAL A 805 5.23 2.93 1.94
C VAL A 805 5.00 1.41 1.84
N LEU A 806 5.31 0.81 0.68
CA LEU A 806 5.17 -0.63 0.49
C LEU A 806 6.13 -1.43 1.40
N ASN A 807 7.37 -0.98 1.56
CA ASN A 807 8.35 -1.63 2.44
C ASN A 807 7.95 -1.51 3.91
N ALA A 808 7.50 -0.33 4.34
CA ALA A 808 6.97 -0.12 5.68
C ALA A 808 5.76 -1.01 5.93
N PHE A 809 4.78 -1.01 5.02
CA PHE A 809 3.58 -1.83 5.13
C PHE A 809 3.91 -3.33 5.25
N ARG A 810 4.77 -3.86 4.36
CA ARG A 810 5.18 -5.28 4.38
C ARG A 810 5.86 -5.67 5.69
N ALA A 811 6.69 -4.79 6.24
CA ALA A 811 7.38 -5.06 7.48
C ALA A 811 6.44 -4.95 8.69
N TYR A 812 5.55 -3.95 8.73
CA TYR A 812 4.51 -3.86 9.77
C TYR A 812 3.59 -5.09 9.75
N VAL A 813 3.21 -5.57 8.56
CA VAL A 813 2.44 -6.81 8.42
C VAL A 813 3.25 -8.03 8.90
N ALA A 814 4.58 -8.03 8.75
CA ALA A 814 5.45 -9.11 9.21
C ALA A 814 5.87 -8.98 10.69
N GLU A 815 5.83 -7.77 11.27
CA GLU A 815 6.16 -7.50 12.69
C GLU A 815 4.93 -7.54 13.60
N VAL A 816 3.72 -7.58 13.06
CA VAL A 816 2.53 -7.91 13.86
C VAL A 816 2.76 -9.32 14.39
N PRO A 817 2.88 -9.52 15.71
CA PRO A 817 3.13 -10.84 16.26
C PRO A 817 2.08 -11.81 15.76
N ALA A 818 2.56 -12.98 15.40
CA ALA A 818 1.71 -14.08 14.99
C ALA A 818 0.70 -14.40 16.06
#